data_be77c8fed83c22b01c19eb604e5ee6ef
#
_entry.id   be77c8fed83c22b01c19eb604e5ee6ef
#
_cell.length_a   1.000
_cell.length_b   1.000
_cell.length_c   1.000
_cell.angle_alpha   90.00
_cell.angle_beta   90.00
_cell.angle_gamma   90.00
#
_symmetry.space_group_name_H-M   'P 1'
#
loop_
_entity.id
_entity.type
_entity.pdbx_description
1 polymer ?
#
loop_
_entity_poly.entity_id
_entity_poly.type
_entity_poly.pdbx_seq_one_letter_code
_entity_poly.pdbx_strand_id
1 'polypeptide(L)'
;MKPRTFVQFALIALAYVPVTTASESGAALYEAHCASCHAASLRGSAHGAALTGPAFSEKWSTLSAEALRDYQMSAMPPGTAQSLSARQHTEITQYVIAQSQLPTDSVLSLSATELTEPSQGDTQDDAEVVEFAEAGSVMDMARNAGSFTGSAVSGYRSVAQSELNQPDAKDWLNWRRTADGHGHSPLRGISRDNVSALALSWSMAMHAGSNQPTPLVRDGVMFLTHPHNKIQAIDAATGDLIWEYQYAFPPAAKMLGGPTRNIAIWQDRLFLATYDAALVAIDARTGKQLWRSEKADYREAFTHSAGPIVANDVVVSGINGCELFTEDGCFITGHDPETGEELWRTSTLALPGTPEYASWGEVAPDRRGGGDVWITGSYDPDLDLVYFGTSQPKPWAAPSRGMSVDDAALYTNSTLALRPKTGELAWHFQHIPGETIDMEVGFERILADIEAVPTLLTVGKDGILWKLNRATGEYIDLLDTMDQQIFVVDRATGTLTYRDDIAGAGIGDTYTACPGIYGGHNWQSASYDADKHLLFLPVHQLCSDMTPREVDLGPGGGGYGADVATYPMPGKENKAGALLAIDVRTMTVKWKTEQAALFLSGALSTDGEVLFIGDLDRRFQAIDTRTGEQLWSARLPAPAHGYPVTYEAEGRQFVAVPAGIGVFRALTAVIFPDIYQPPDGQGLFVFSLPQ
;
A
#
# COMPACT_ATOMS: atom_id res chain seq x y z
N MET A 1 39.30 -51.25 -68.78
CA MET A 1 39.05 -49.82 -69.01
C MET A 1 38.18 -49.31 -67.85
N LYS A 2 38.79 -48.57 -66.93
CA LYS A 2 38.13 -47.86 -65.80
C LYS A 2 38.48 -46.42 -65.89
N PRO A 3 37.59 -45.48 -65.80
CA PRO A 3 37.92 -44.07 -65.73
C PRO A 3 38.35 -43.66 -64.30
N ARG A 4 39.32 -42.78 -64.21
CA ARG A 4 39.86 -42.19 -63.00
C ARG A 4 38.95 -41.08 -62.49
N THR A 5 38.59 -41.13 -61.21
CA THR A 5 37.88 -40.08 -60.51
C THR A 5 38.87 -39.07 -59.94
N PHE A 6 38.70 -37.79 -60.30
CA PHE A 6 39.40 -36.65 -59.66
C PHE A 6 38.70 -36.29 -58.35
N VAL A 7 39.46 -36.23 -57.26
CA VAL A 7 38.98 -35.73 -55.99
C VAL A 7 39.40 -34.24 -55.89
N GLN A 8 38.43 -33.37 -55.89
CA GLN A 8 38.60 -31.94 -55.65
C GLN A 8 38.53 -31.68 -54.16
N PHE A 9 39.62 -31.19 -53.58
CA PHE A 9 39.66 -30.64 -52.21
C PHE A 9 38.98 -29.28 -52.19
N ALA A 10 37.84 -29.15 -51.48
CA ALA A 10 37.23 -27.87 -51.16
C ALA A 10 37.81 -27.36 -49.84
N LEU A 11 38.52 -26.22 -49.91
CA LEU A 11 38.92 -25.42 -48.73
C LEU A 11 37.67 -24.80 -48.10
N ILE A 12 37.29 -25.27 -46.90
CA ILE A 12 36.27 -24.62 -46.08
C ILE A 12 36.98 -23.41 -45.38
N ALA A 13 36.69 -22.22 -45.88
CA ALA A 13 37.00 -20.99 -45.15
C ALA A 13 36.02 -20.88 -43.96
N LEU A 14 36.51 -21.05 -42.74
CA LEU A 14 35.78 -20.69 -41.54
C LEU A 14 35.61 -19.15 -41.52
N ALA A 15 34.42 -18.71 -41.87
CA ALA A 15 34.02 -17.33 -41.62
C ALA A 15 33.83 -17.14 -40.11
N TYR A 16 34.70 -16.33 -39.52
CA TYR A 16 34.53 -15.84 -38.16
C TYR A 16 33.31 -14.87 -38.17
N VAL A 17 32.17 -15.33 -37.72
CA VAL A 17 31.00 -14.46 -37.47
C VAL A 17 31.22 -13.83 -36.10
N PRO A 18 31.43 -12.50 -36.01
CA PRO A 18 31.47 -11.86 -34.72
C PRO A 18 30.06 -12.02 -34.11
N VAL A 19 29.98 -12.61 -32.93
CA VAL A 19 28.75 -12.59 -32.10
C VAL A 19 28.60 -11.15 -31.63
N THR A 20 27.88 -10.34 -32.40
CA THR A 20 27.36 -9.08 -31.91
C THR A 20 26.24 -9.48 -30.96
N THR A 21 26.46 -9.34 -29.67
CA THR A 21 25.36 -9.29 -28.69
C THR A 21 24.45 -8.17 -29.15
N ALA A 22 23.24 -8.54 -29.63
CA ALA A 22 22.20 -7.56 -29.96
C ALA A 22 21.93 -6.76 -28.66
N SER A 23 22.17 -5.45 -28.69
CA SER A 23 21.78 -4.57 -27.60
C SER A 23 20.25 -4.62 -27.51
N GLU A 24 19.72 -4.80 -26.32
CA GLU A 24 18.29 -4.66 -26.09
C GLU A 24 17.85 -3.28 -26.58
N SER A 25 16.77 -3.19 -27.34
CA SER A 25 16.29 -1.90 -27.84
C SER A 25 15.72 -1.07 -26.68
N GLY A 26 15.80 0.27 -26.75
CA GLY A 26 15.20 1.16 -25.74
C GLY A 26 13.72 0.87 -25.48
N ALA A 27 12.99 0.39 -26.47
CA ALA A 27 11.60 -0.06 -26.33
C ALA A 27 11.49 -1.31 -25.42
N ALA A 28 12.36 -2.32 -25.63
CA ALA A 28 12.34 -3.54 -24.81
C ALA A 28 12.77 -3.25 -23.36
N LEU A 29 13.75 -2.36 -23.17
CA LEU A 29 14.15 -1.89 -21.85
C LEU A 29 13.04 -1.11 -21.15
N TYR A 30 12.35 -0.23 -21.88
CA TYR A 30 11.21 0.50 -21.35
C TYR A 30 10.09 -0.45 -20.90
N GLU A 31 9.73 -1.41 -21.73
CA GLU A 31 8.73 -2.42 -21.43
C GLU A 31 9.10 -3.22 -20.16
N ALA A 32 10.37 -3.62 -20.05
CA ALA A 32 10.83 -4.44 -18.94
C ALA A 32 10.91 -3.68 -17.59
N HIS A 33 11.19 -2.37 -17.61
CA HIS A 33 11.58 -1.63 -16.40
C HIS A 33 10.71 -0.41 -16.08
N CYS A 34 9.91 0.09 -17.03
CA CYS A 34 9.19 1.37 -16.90
C CYS A 34 7.68 1.22 -17.13
N ALA A 35 7.27 0.32 -18.03
CA ALA A 35 5.88 0.22 -18.47
C ALA A 35 4.91 -0.18 -17.34
N SER A 36 5.36 -0.92 -16.34
CA SER A 36 4.56 -1.28 -15.16
C SER A 36 4.06 -0.06 -14.38
N CYS A 37 4.84 1.04 -14.38
CA CYS A 37 4.45 2.28 -13.71
C CYS A 37 3.96 3.36 -14.69
N HIS A 38 4.60 3.50 -15.86
CA HIS A 38 4.32 4.57 -16.81
C HIS A 38 3.41 4.15 -17.97
N ALA A 39 2.84 2.95 -17.92
CA ALA A 39 2.10 2.23 -18.95
C ALA A 39 2.92 2.00 -20.24
N ALA A 40 2.60 0.93 -21.00
CA ALA A 40 3.25 0.66 -22.29
C ALA A 40 3.01 1.79 -23.31
N SER A 41 1.90 2.53 -23.18
CA SER A 41 1.54 3.68 -23.99
C SER A 41 2.28 4.98 -23.64
N LEU A 42 3.12 5.01 -22.61
CA LEU A 42 3.78 6.17 -22.01
C LEU A 42 2.80 7.26 -21.48
N ARG A 43 1.50 6.96 -21.39
CA ARG A 43 0.48 7.91 -20.94
C ARG A 43 0.31 8.00 -19.43
N GLY A 44 1.16 7.25 -18.70
CA GLY A 44 1.13 7.19 -17.25
C GLY A 44 0.12 6.19 -16.70
N SER A 45 0.15 6.02 -15.40
CA SER A 45 -0.75 5.17 -14.63
C SER A 45 -0.91 5.76 -13.21
N ALA A 46 -1.63 5.09 -12.32
CA ALA A 46 -1.69 5.49 -10.91
C ALA A 46 -0.32 5.41 -10.19
N HIS A 47 0.64 4.70 -10.76
CA HIS A 47 1.97 4.50 -10.15
C HIS A 47 3.09 5.31 -10.82
N GLY A 48 2.84 5.90 -11.99
CA GLY A 48 3.84 6.68 -12.71
C GLY A 48 3.22 7.74 -13.61
N ALA A 49 3.78 8.95 -13.57
CA ALA A 49 3.32 10.06 -14.40
C ALA A 49 3.41 9.74 -15.91
N ALA A 50 2.59 10.40 -16.73
CA ALA A 50 2.69 10.32 -18.16
C ALA A 50 4.07 10.81 -18.65
N LEU A 51 4.66 10.09 -19.58
CA LEU A 51 5.92 10.42 -20.25
C LEU A 51 5.68 10.98 -21.68
N THR A 52 4.43 11.34 -21.98
CA THR A 52 3.98 11.98 -23.20
C THR A 52 2.88 12.99 -22.88
N GLY A 53 2.54 13.86 -23.86
CA GLY A 53 1.45 14.82 -23.72
C GLY A 53 1.86 16.17 -23.14
N PRO A 54 0.88 17.12 -22.97
CA PRO A 54 1.16 18.52 -22.65
C PRO A 54 1.98 18.75 -21.40
N ALA A 55 1.65 18.11 -20.29
CA ALA A 55 2.34 18.27 -19.00
C ALA A 55 3.79 17.78 -19.06
N PHE A 56 4.05 16.66 -19.75
CA PHE A 56 5.41 16.18 -19.96
C PHE A 56 6.20 17.12 -20.86
N SER A 57 5.60 17.57 -21.96
CA SER A 57 6.24 18.51 -22.89
C SER A 57 6.51 19.86 -22.25
N GLU A 58 5.61 20.40 -21.46
CA GLU A 58 5.81 21.65 -20.71
C GLU A 58 7.03 21.58 -19.79
N LYS A 59 7.17 20.48 -19.07
CA LYS A 59 8.29 20.28 -18.13
C LYS A 59 9.63 20.06 -18.84
N TRP A 60 9.64 19.26 -19.91
CA TRP A 60 10.88 18.75 -20.49
C TRP A 60 11.30 19.42 -21.82
N SER A 61 10.43 20.19 -22.50
CA SER A 61 10.76 20.85 -23.76
C SER A 61 11.85 21.92 -23.65
N THR A 62 12.08 22.44 -22.44
CA THR A 62 13.11 23.46 -22.17
C THR A 62 14.39 22.87 -21.56
N LEU A 63 14.42 21.55 -21.27
CA LEU A 63 15.55 20.84 -20.67
C LEU A 63 16.25 19.95 -21.69
N SER A 64 17.51 19.60 -21.42
CA SER A 64 18.27 18.74 -22.31
C SER A 64 17.91 17.25 -22.13
N ALA A 65 18.25 16.43 -23.13
CA ALA A 65 18.12 14.98 -23.05
C ALA A 65 18.95 14.39 -21.89
N GLU A 66 20.12 14.99 -21.62
CA GLU A 66 20.96 14.63 -20.47
C GLU A 66 20.25 14.89 -19.14
N ALA A 67 19.52 16.00 -19.02
CA ALA A 67 18.77 16.30 -17.80
C ALA A 67 17.67 15.28 -17.55
N LEU A 68 16.97 14.80 -18.58
CA LEU A 68 15.98 13.72 -18.48
C LEU A 68 16.64 12.39 -18.11
N ARG A 69 17.77 12.05 -18.72
CA ARG A 69 18.55 10.84 -18.38
C ARG A 69 19.05 10.89 -16.94
N ASP A 70 19.62 12.00 -16.51
CA ASP A 70 20.16 12.16 -15.16
C ASP A 70 19.06 12.09 -14.10
N TYR A 71 17.90 12.63 -14.42
CA TYR A 71 16.69 12.43 -13.59
C TYR A 71 16.30 10.94 -13.52
N GLN A 72 16.27 10.22 -14.65
CA GLN A 72 16.01 8.79 -14.66
C GLN A 72 17.05 8.01 -13.84
N MET A 73 18.33 8.30 -14.00
CA MET A 73 19.42 7.63 -13.29
C MET A 73 19.33 7.83 -11.77
N SER A 74 18.83 8.98 -11.33
CA SER A 74 18.71 9.31 -9.90
C SER A 74 17.42 8.85 -9.26
N ALA A 75 16.33 8.72 -10.03
CA ALA A 75 14.99 8.56 -9.49
C ALA A 75 14.23 7.33 -10.02
N MET A 76 14.68 6.67 -11.10
CA MET A 76 13.92 5.62 -11.78
C MET A 76 14.73 4.36 -12.07
N PRO A 77 14.19 3.14 -11.88
CA PRO A 77 12.90 2.88 -11.19
C PRO A 77 12.96 3.24 -9.71
N PRO A 78 11.86 3.71 -9.11
CA PRO A 78 11.86 4.12 -7.71
C PRO A 78 12.34 2.99 -6.78
N GLY A 79 13.27 3.31 -5.88
CA GLY A 79 13.87 2.34 -4.95
C GLY A 79 14.95 1.44 -5.55
N THR A 80 15.10 1.41 -6.89
CA THR A 80 16.12 0.62 -7.61
C THR A 80 16.76 1.41 -8.76
N ALA A 81 16.85 2.71 -8.66
CA ALA A 81 17.37 3.59 -9.72
C ALA A 81 18.75 3.17 -10.25
N GLN A 82 19.58 2.56 -9.38
CA GLN A 82 20.91 2.05 -9.76
C GLN A 82 20.91 0.63 -10.34
N SER A 83 19.75 0.01 -10.53
CA SER A 83 19.66 -1.35 -11.12
C SER A 83 19.91 -1.39 -12.62
N LEU A 84 19.84 -0.24 -13.29
CA LEU A 84 20.12 -0.08 -14.71
C LEU A 84 21.46 0.61 -14.92
N SER A 85 22.20 0.17 -15.93
CA SER A 85 23.45 0.83 -16.34
C SER A 85 23.17 2.19 -17.01
N ALA A 86 24.16 3.09 -17.02
CA ALA A 86 24.05 4.37 -17.69
C ALA A 86 23.69 4.24 -19.19
N ARG A 87 24.15 3.17 -19.83
CA ARG A 87 23.79 2.83 -21.21
C ARG A 87 22.29 2.51 -21.34
N GLN A 88 21.76 1.66 -20.48
CA GLN A 88 20.33 1.29 -20.49
C GLN A 88 19.44 2.52 -20.23
N HIS A 89 19.82 3.38 -19.29
CA HIS A 89 19.13 4.66 -19.08
C HIS A 89 19.17 5.55 -20.34
N THR A 90 20.30 5.61 -21.03
CA THR A 90 20.43 6.36 -22.29
C THR A 90 19.47 5.82 -23.37
N GLU A 91 19.42 4.51 -23.56
CA GLU A 91 18.55 3.86 -24.54
C GLU A 91 17.06 4.06 -24.20
N ILE A 92 16.69 3.98 -22.92
CA ILE A 92 15.32 4.29 -22.46
C ILE A 92 14.99 5.78 -22.67
N THR A 93 15.90 6.70 -22.33
CA THR A 93 15.70 8.14 -22.54
C THR A 93 15.45 8.46 -24.00
N GLN A 94 16.24 7.90 -24.91
CA GLN A 94 16.07 8.08 -26.36
C GLN A 94 14.71 7.56 -26.83
N TYR A 95 14.26 6.41 -26.33
CA TYR A 95 12.95 5.86 -26.62
C TYR A 95 11.82 6.79 -26.14
N VAL A 96 11.88 7.24 -24.89
CA VAL A 96 10.88 8.16 -24.32
C VAL A 96 10.80 9.45 -25.10
N ILE A 97 11.94 10.08 -25.44
CA ILE A 97 11.98 11.32 -26.24
C ILE A 97 11.36 11.09 -27.62
N ALA A 98 11.68 9.98 -28.27
CA ALA A 98 11.14 9.65 -29.60
C ALA A 98 9.59 9.47 -29.58
N GLN A 99 9.05 8.94 -28.49
CA GLN A 99 7.60 8.71 -28.34
C GLN A 99 6.85 9.96 -27.85
N SER A 100 7.51 10.83 -27.08
CA SER A 100 6.88 12.02 -26.45
C SER A 100 6.66 13.19 -27.38
N GLN A 101 7.14 13.12 -28.64
CA GLN A 101 7.05 14.21 -29.64
C GLN A 101 7.63 15.56 -29.13
N LEU A 102 8.62 15.50 -28.26
CA LEU A 102 9.38 16.69 -27.87
C LEU A 102 10.01 17.35 -29.11
N PRO A 103 10.10 18.69 -29.17
CA PRO A 103 10.74 19.37 -30.30
C PRO A 103 12.13 18.82 -30.54
N THR A 104 12.45 18.43 -31.78
CA THR A 104 13.74 17.83 -32.16
C THR A 104 14.92 18.76 -31.95
N ASP A 105 14.69 20.07 -31.89
CA ASP A 105 15.72 21.09 -31.67
C ASP A 105 16.25 21.12 -30.21
N SER A 106 15.55 20.48 -29.28
CA SER A 106 15.98 20.28 -27.89
C SER A 106 16.73 18.95 -27.67
N VAL A 107 16.77 18.09 -28.69
CA VAL A 107 17.44 16.79 -28.64
C VAL A 107 18.85 16.94 -29.19
N LEU A 108 19.79 17.32 -28.31
CA LEU A 108 21.19 17.10 -28.61
C LEU A 108 21.42 15.59 -28.76
N SER A 109 21.93 15.17 -29.91
CA SER A 109 22.26 13.78 -30.16
C SER A 109 23.27 13.32 -29.10
N LEU A 110 22.81 12.42 -28.22
CA LEU A 110 23.73 11.66 -27.37
C LEU A 110 24.65 10.90 -28.32
N SER A 111 25.86 11.45 -28.55
CA SER A 111 26.79 10.86 -29.51
C SER A 111 27.34 9.55 -28.95
N ALA A 112 27.38 8.53 -29.80
CA ALA A 112 27.95 7.22 -29.45
C ALA A 112 29.44 7.28 -29.03
N THR A 113 30.06 8.46 -29.07
CA THR A 113 31.49 8.67 -28.84
C THR A 113 31.87 8.84 -27.36
N GLU A 114 30.89 9.06 -26.46
CA GLU A 114 31.16 9.19 -25.02
C GLU A 114 31.01 7.87 -24.23
N LEU A 115 30.86 6.74 -24.92
CA LEU A 115 30.74 5.42 -24.32
C LEU A 115 32.05 4.61 -24.33
N THR A 116 33.18 5.25 -24.54
CA THR A 116 34.48 4.59 -24.35
C THR A 116 34.83 4.59 -22.86
N GLU A 117 34.94 3.40 -22.30
CA GLU A 117 35.62 3.18 -21.02
C GLU A 117 37.01 3.85 -21.04
N PRO A 118 37.43 4.43 -19.91
CA PRO A 118 38.78 5.01 -19.85
C PRO A 118 39.82 3.90 -20.12
N SER A 119 40.59 4.07 -21.20
CA SER A 119 41.71 3.20 -21.53
C SER A 119 42.72 3.22 -20.39
N GLN A 120 43.13 2.05 -19.92
CA GLN A 120 44.26 1.88 -19.03
C GLN A 120 45.51 2.51 -19.68
N GLY A 121 45.94 3.62 -19.12
CA GLY A 121 47.24 4.19 -19.44
C GLY A 121 48.29 3.57 -18.51
N ASP A 122 49.28 2.93 -19.13
CA ASP A 122 50.51 2.46 -18.47
C ASP A 122 51.20 3.60 -17.73
N THR A 123 51.24 3.55 -16.42
CA THR A 123 52.34 4.11 -15.61
C THR A 123 52.67 3.10 -14.52
N GLN A 124 53.80 2.42 -14.74
CA GLN A 124 54.49 1.69 -13.68
C GLN A 124 54.97 2.68 -12.63
N ASP A 125 54.45 2.60 -11.45
CA ASP A 125 55.10 2.97 -10.21
C ASP A 125 54.81 1.87 -9.19
N ASP A 126 55.89 1.27 -8.68
CA ASP A 126 55.88 0.20 -7.69
C ASP A 126 55.33 0.72 -6.34
N ALA A 127 54.00 0.69 -6.18
CA ALA A 127 53.35 0.71 -4.89
C ALA A 127 52.64 -0.63 -4.67
N GLU A 128 52.96 -1.26 -3.57
CA GLU A 128 52.37 -2.51 -3.13
C GLU A 128 50.85 -2.46 -3.27
N VAL A 129 50.31 -3.10 -4.31
CA VAL A 129 48.86 -3.18 -4.53
C VAL A 129 48.29 -4.11 -3.48
N VAL A 130 47.66 -3.51 -2.46
CA VAL A 130 46.74 -4.26 -1.64
C VAL A 130 45.56 -4.64 -2.56
N GLU A 131 45.50 -5.91 -2.94
CA GLU A 131 44.39 -6.47 -3.70
C GLU A 131 43.11 -6.27 -2.89
N PHE A 132 42.34 -5.21 -3.18
CA PHE A 132 40.97 -5.11 -2.70
C PHE A 132 40.18 -6.18 -3.43
N ALA A 133 39.62 -7.10 -2.66
CA ALA A 133 38.62 -8.06 -3.15
C ALA A 133 37.58 -7.34 -4.01
N GLU A 134 37.13 -7.99 -5.07
CA GLU A 134 36.17 -7.41 -6.05
C GLU A 134 35.09 -6.61 -5.35
N ALA A 135 34.75 -5.42 -5.88
CA ALA A 135 33.78 -4.49 -5.27
C ALA A 135 32.44 -5.16 -4.92
N GLY A 136 32.06 -6.22 -5.65
CA GLY A 136 30.91 -7.08 -5.34
C GLY A 136 31.00 -7.77 -3.98
N SER A 137 32.19 -8.24 -3.57
CA SER A 137 32.35 -8.96 -2.30
C SER A 137 32.29 -8.05 -1.07
N VAL A 138 32.71 -6.78 -1.19
CA VAL A 138 32.61 -5.79 -0.11
C VAL A 138 31.17 -5.33 0.06
N MET A 139 30.42 -5.13 -1.04
CA MET A 139 29.00 -4.78 -0.99
C MET A 139 28.15 -5.97 -0.51
N ASP A 140 28.51 -7.20 -0.89
CA ASP A 140 27.84 -8.40 -0.40
C ASP A 140 28.18 -8.68 1.07
N MET A 141 29.40 -8.43 1.52
CA MET A 141 29.76 -8.45 2.93
C MET A 141 29.07 -7.35 3.70
N ALA A 142 28.91 -6.13 3.16
CA ALA A 142 28.15 -5.06 3.80
C ALA A 142 26.64 -5.35 3.86
N ARG A 143 26.08 -6.01 2.85
CA ARG A 143 24.69 -6.50 2.87
C ARG A 143 24.50 -7.65 3.85
N ASN A 144 25.48 -8.53 4.00
CA ASN A 144 25.45 -9.69 4.90
C ASN A 144 25.99 -9.38 6.29
N ALA A 145 26.77 -8.32 6.48
CA ALA A 145 27.31 -7.89 7.79
C ALA A 145 26.21 -7.37 8.73
N GLY A 146 24.97 -7.23 8.24
CA GLY A 146 23.81 -6.85 9.04
C GLY A 146 22.89 -8.00 9.43
N SER A 147 23.25 -9.27 9.22
CA SER A 147 22.47 -10.37 9.76
C SER A 147 22.75 -10.51 11.26
N PHE A 148 22.04 -9.72 12.05
CA PHE A 148 22.06 -9.83 13.50
C PHE A 148 21.30 -11.10 13.91
N THR A 149 22.03 -12.15 14.28
CA THR A 149 21.47 -13.30 15.00
C THR A 149 21.32 -12.91 16.45
N GLY A 150 20.18 -12.33 16.78
CA GLY A 150 19.92 -11.80 18.10
C GLY A 150 19.77 -12.82 19.21
N SER A 151 19.53 -12.31 20.39
CA SER A 151 19.14 -13.09 21.56
C SER A 151 17.64 -13.40 21.51
N ALA A 152 17.21 -14.43 22.23
CA ALA A 152 15.78 -14.65 22.42
C ALA A 152 15.16 -13.59 23.33
N VAL A 153 13.89 -13.24 23.07
CA VAL A 153 13.09 -12.39 23.97
C VAL A 153 13.01 -13.06 25.34
N SER A 154 13.51 -12.37 26.36
CA SER A 154 13.49 -12.86 27.73
C SER A 154 12.11 -12.72 28.35
N GLY A 155 11.64 -13.75 29.08
CA GLY A 155 10.37 -13.68 29.82
C GLY A 155 9.11 -13.52 28.94
N TYR A 156 9.17 -13.87 27.65
CA TYR A 156 8.02 -13.79 26.75
C TYR A 156 6.82 -14.54 27.29
N ARG A 157 5.66 -13.88 27.33
CA ARG A 157 4.37 -14.50 27.67
C ARG A 157 3.55 -14.70 26.41
N SER A 158 3.05 -15.93 26.21
CA SER A 158 2.16 -16.29 25.10
C SER A 158 0.91 -15.39 25.09
N VAL A 159 0.40 -15.09 23.90
CA VAL A 159 -0.79 -14.23 23.69
C VAL A 159 -1.99 -15.12 23.41
N ALA A 160 -2.96 -15.14 24.32
CA ALA A 160 -4.22 -15.87 24.13
C ALA A 160 -5.21 -15.09 23.23
N GLN A 161 -6.17 -15.81 22.62
CA GLN A 161 -7.24 -15.17 21.84
C GLN A 161 -8.00 -14.12 22.66
N SER A 162 -8.26 -14.38 23.95
CA SER A 162 -8.92 -13.42 24.84
C SER A 162 -8.15 -12.11 25.03
N GLU A 163 -6.80 -12.18 25.00
CA GLU A 163 -5.95 -10.97 25.06
C GLU A 163 -5.93 -10.22 23.73
N LEU A 164 -6.11 -10.90 22.58
CA LEU A 164 -6.30 -10.24 21.29
C LEU A 164 -7.63 -9.48 21.24
N ASN A 165 -8.69 -10.05 21.81
CA ASN A 165 -9.99 -9.41 21.89
C ASN A 165 -9.98 -8.21 22.85
N GLN A 166 -9.31 -8.35 24.00
CA GLN A 166 -9.23 -7.34 25.05
C GLN A 166 -7.81 -7.26 25.63
N PRO A 167 -6.88 -6.55 24.93
CA PRO A 167 -5.49 -6.43 25.38
C PRO A 167 -5.35 -5.58 26.64
N ASP A 168 -4.30 -5.87 27.43
CA ASP A 168 -3.89 -4.98 28.52
C ASP A 168 -3.67 -3.57 28.00
N ALA A 169 -3.97 -2.56 28.83
CA ALA A 169 -3.83 -1.15 28.46
C ALA A 169 -2.42 -0.80 27.92
N LYS A 170 -1.39 -1.44 28.49
CA LYS A 170 0.02 -1.21 28.13
C LYS A 170 0.44 -1.85 26.80
N ASP A 171 -0.34 -2.81 26.28
CA ASP A 171 0.00 -3.59 25.10
C ASP A 171 -0.76 -3.09 23.84
N TRP A 172 -0.19 -3.37 22.65
CA TRP A 172 -0.79 -3.12 21.35
C TRP A 172 -0.72 -4.39 20.50
N LEU A 173 -1.78 -5.26 20.54
CA LEU A 173 -1.71 -6.64 20.04
C LEU A 173 -2.37 -6.87 18.67
N ASN A 174 -3.13 -5.91 18.15
CA ASN A 174 -3.71 -5.94 16.80
C ASN A 174 -3.30 -4.72 16.01
N TRP A 175 -3.52 -4.74 14.69
CA TRP A 175 -3.18 -3.62 13.80
C TRP A 175 -3.85 -2.29 14.21
N ARG A 176 -5.04 -2.35 14.84
CA ARG A 176 -5.71 -1.19 15.44
C ARG A 176 -5.93 -1.35 16.95
N ARG A 177 -4.99 -1.95 17.67
CA ARG A 177 -4.93 -2.29 19.07
C ARG A 177 -5.85 -3.45 19.49
N THR A 178 -7.13 -3.37 19.18
CA THR A 178 -8.18 -4.34 19.50
C THR A 178 -8.73 -5.02 18.25
N ALA A 179 -9.36 -6.16 18.39
CA ALA A 179 -9.90 -6.92 17.26
C ALA A 179 -11.06 -6.18 16.55
N ASP A 180 -11.75 -5.29 17.25
CA ASP A 180 -12.85 -4.43 16.76
C ASP A 180 -12.38 -3.22 15.92
N GLY A 181 -11.06 -2.98 15.81
CA GLY A 181 -10.51 -1.97 14.93
C GLY A 181 -10.55 -0.52 15.42
N HIS A 182 -10.73 -0.28 16.73
CA HIS A 182 -10.93 1.08 17.27
C HIS A 182 -9.74 2.02 17.09
N GLY A 183 -8.49 1.54 17.14
CA GLY A 183 -7.32 2.42 17.07
C GLY A 183 -7.23 3.40 18.23
N HIS A 184 -7.85 3.07 19.36
CA HIS A 184 -7.93 3.87 20.58
C HIS A 184 -7.18 3.20 21.73
N SER A 185 -6.56 3.98 22.61
CA SER A 185 -5.84 3.49 23.80
C SER A 185 -6.43 4.07 25.09
N PRO A 186 -6.65 3.24 26.13
CA PRO A 186 -7.13 3.71 27.44
C PRO A 186 -6.02 4.40 28.26
N LEU A 187 -4.79 4.52 27.76
CA LEU A 187 -3.70 5.17 28.46
C LEU A 187 -3.93 6.68 28.60
N ARG A 188 -3.55 7.22 29.78
CA ARG A 188 -3.75 8.63 30.17
C ARG A 188 -2.48 9.34 30.64
N GLY A 189 -1.34 8.63 30.67
CA GLY A 189 -0.07 9.20 31.11
C GLY A 189 0.34 10.43 30.28
N ILE A 190 0.15 10.32 28.94
CA ILE A 190 0.24 11.47 28.03
C ILE A 190 -1.18 11.99 27.82
N SER A 191 -1.41 13.25 28.18
CA SER A 191 -2.71 13.90 28.17
C SER A 191 -2.65 15.27 27.51
N ARG A 192 -3.80 15.85 27.23
CA ARG A 192 -3.90 17.22 26.72
C ARG A 192 -3.16 18.26 27.58
N ASP A 193 -3.05 18.03 28.89
CA ASP A 193 -2.48 18.98 29.83
C ASP A 193 -0.94 18.93 29.87
N ASN A 194 -0.32 17.80 29.43
CA ASN A 194 1.12 17.60 29.48
C ASN A 194 1.78 17.28 28.13
N VAL A 195 1.00 17.03 27.08
CA VAL A 195 1.53 16.62 25.75
C VAL A 195 2.46 17.67 25.14
N SER A 196 2.34 18.94 25.52
CA SER A 196 3.26 19.99 25.08
C SER A 196 4.72 19.77 25.50
N ALA A 197 4.95 18.93 26.51
CA ALA A 197 6.29 18.53 26.97
C ALA A 197 6.82 17.25 26.28
N LEU A 198 6.06 16.66 25.34
CA LEU A 198 6.45 15.42 24.66
C LEU A 198 7.76 15.60 23.89
N ALA A 199 8.71 14.69 24.09
CA ALA A 199 10.03 14.74 23.50
C ALA A 199 10.41 13.41 22.85
N LEU A 200 11.31 13.44 21.86
CA LEU A 200 11.89 12.23 21.26
C LEU A 200 12.65 11.46 22.33
N SER A 201 12.27 10.20 22.55
CA SER A 201 12.90 9.27 23.46
C SER A 201 14.03 8.49 22.78
N TRP A 202 13.69 7.88 21.65
CA TRP A 202 14.62 7.17 20.80
C TRP A 202 14.10 7.10 19.37
N SER A 203 14.97 6.76 18.41
CA SER A 203 14.59 6.53 17.02
C SER A 203 15.51 5.50 16.39
N MET A 204 15.02 4.83 15.34
CA MET A 204 15.81 3.91 14.55
C MET A 204 15.50 4.08 13.06
N ALA A 205 16.48 3.78 12.20
CA ALA A 205 16.31 3.78 10.77
C ALA A 205 15.42 2.60 10.34
N MET A 206 14.55 2.85 9.35
CA MET A 206 13.78 1.81 8.67
C MET A 206 14.29 1.61 7.24
N HIS A 207 13.97 0.48 6.64
CA HIS A 207 14.31 0.22 5.25
C HIS A 207 13.62 1.20 4.31
N ALA A 208 14.29 1.51 3.19
CA ALA A 208 13.70 2.31 2.13
C ALA A 208 12.45 1.63 1.56
N GLY A 209 11.45 2.41 1.23
CA GLY A 209 10.17 1.93 0.72
C GLY A 209 8.97 2.57 1.41
N SER A 210 7.78 2.03 1.16
CA SER A 210 6.54 2.51 1.78
C SER A 210 6.42 1.98 3.21
N ASN A 211 6.76 2.81 4.18
CA ASN A 211 6.71 2.46 5.60
C ASN A 211 5.33 2.76 6.19
N GLN A 212 4.41 1.83 6.00
CA GLN A 212 3.04 1.87 6.55
C GLN A 212 2.79 0.82 7.65
N PRO A 213 3.78 0.41 8.49
CA PRO A 213 3.50 -0.61 9.49
C PRO A 213 2.68 -0.10 10.66
N THR A 214 2.00 -1.05 11.31
CA THR A 214 1.56 -0.95 12.69
C THR A 214 2.52 -1.76 13.54
N PRO A 215 3.34 -1.16 14.40
CA PRO A 215 4.10 -1.92 15.40
C PRO A 215 3.17 -2.67 16.36
N LEU A 216 3.45 -3.93 16.66
CA LEU A 216 2.81 -4.64 17.78
C LEU A 216 3.69 -4.51 19.02
N VAL A 217 3.08 -4.36 20.20
CA VAL A 217 3.81 -4.31 21.46
C VAL A 217 3.21 -5.29 22.45
N ARG A 218 4.08 -6.17 22.99
CA ARG A 218 3.76 -7.14 24.04
C ARG A 218 4.76 -7.07 25.17
N ASP A 219 4.32 -6.71 26.39
CA ASP A 219 5.17 -6.68 27.59
C ASP A 219 6.51 -5.94 27.40
N GLY A 220 6.51 -4.78 26.72
CA GLY A 220 7.69 -3.99 26.44
C GLY A 220 8.56 -4.49 25.28
N VAL A 221 8.13 -5.49 24.53
CA VAL A 221 8.76 -5.91 23.27
C VAL A 221 7.94 -5.43 22.10
N MET A 222 8.57 -4.69 21.19
CA MET A 222 7.96 -4.21 19.95
C MET A 222 8.34 -5.12 18.80
N PHE A 223 7.34 -5.55 18.00
CA PHE A 223 7.53 -6.25 16.73
C PHE A 223 7.20 -5.29 15.60
N LEU A 224 8.22 -4.92 14.82
CA LEU A 224 8.14 -3.92 13.77
C LEU A 224 8.36 -4.57 12.40
N THR A 225 7.44 -4.35 11.47
CA THR A 225 7.62 -4.75 10.07
C THR A 225 8.28 -3.63 9.27
N HIS A 226 9.03 -4.03 8.24
CA HIS A 226 9.63 -3.13 7.26
C HIS A 226 9.22 -3.55 5.84
N PRO A 227 9.41 -2.68 4.83
CA PRO A 227 9.37 -3.10 3.43
C PRO A 227 10.24 -4.35 3.18
N HIS A 228 9.92 -5.10 2.14
CA HIS A 228 10.57 -6.38 1.80
C HIS A 228 10.40 -7.50 2.84
N ASN A 229 9.27 -7.49 3.58
CA ASN A 229 8.89 -8.54 4.52
C ASN A 229 9.96 -8.85 5.57
N LYS A 230 10.58 -7.81 6.12
CA LYS A 230 11.48 -7.92 7.26
C LYS A 230 10.70 -7.64 8.55
N ILE A 231 11.05 -8.34 9.64
CA ILE A 231 10.53 -8.10 10.98
C ILE A 231 11.69 -7.94 11.95
N GLN A 232 11.56 -7.01 12.88
CA GLN A 232 12.47 -6.83 14.00
C GLN A 232 11.72 -6.93 15.34
N ALA A 233 12.28 -7.62 16.32
CA ALA A 233 11.89 -7.48 17.71
C ALA A 233 12.86 -6.52 18.40
N ILE A 234 12.29 -5.55 19.12
CA ILE A 234 12.99 -4.39 19.66
C ILE A 234 12.57 -4.24 21.13
N ASP A 235 13.47 -3.89 22.01
CA ASP A 235 13.12 -3.38 23.33
C ASP A 235 12.36 -2.05 23.16
N ALA A 236 11.10 -2.03 23.55
CA ALA A 236 10.22 -0.88 23.30
C ALA A 236 10.55 0.35 24.14
N ALA A 237 11.31 0.21 25.23
CA ALA A 237 11.75 1.33 26.07
C ALA A 237 13.02 2.01 25.54
N THR A 238 13.95 1.23 24.95
CA THR A 238 15.30 1.69 24.59
C THR A 238 15.55 1.78 23.09
N GLY A 239 14.83 0.99 22.28
CA GLY A 239 15.06 0.84 20.84
C GLY A 239 16.15 -0.20 20.51
N ASP A 240 16.66 -0.95 21.50
CA ASP A 240 17.67 -1.97 21.28
C ASP A 240 17.11 -3.17 20.50
N LEU A 241 17.83 -3.57 19.45
CA LEU A 241 17.44 -4.71 18.62
C LEU A 241 17.65 -6.02 19.39
N ILE A 242 16.59 -6.84 19.50
CA ILE A 242 16.63 -8.15 20.13
C ILE A 242 16.91 -9.23 19.08
N TRP A 243 16.11 -9.29 18.01
CA TRP A 243 16.34 -10.17 16.87
C TRP A 243 15.78 -9.57 15.58
N GLU A 244 16.25 -10.06 14.45
CA GLU A 244 15.80 -9.69 13.11
C GLU A 244 15.46 -10.94 12.30
N TYR A 245 14.34 -10.90 11.58
CA TYR A 245 13.95 -11.87 10.58
C TYR A 245 13.89 -11.22 9.22
N GLN A 246 14.59 -11.79 8.23
CA GLN A 246 14.52 -11.38 6.82
C GLN A 246 13.94 -12.52 6.00
N TYR A 247 12.80 -12.25 5.34
CA TYR A 247 12.20 -13.21 4.43
C TYR A 247 13.07 -13.38 3.17
N ALA A 248 13.29 -14.65 2.77
CA ALA A 248 14.04 -14.99 1.58
C ALA A 248 13.07 -15.20 0.41
N PHE A 249 13.03 -14.26 -0.52
CA PHE A 249 12.21 -14.37 -1.71
C PHE A 249 12.76 -15.40 -2.69
N PRO A 250 11.88 -16.02 -3.52
CA PRO A 250 12.32 -16.86 -4.63
C PRO A 250 13.31 -16.14 -5.54
N PRO A 251 14.34 -16.83 -6.07
CA PRO A 251 15.30 -16.23 -7.00
C PRO A 251 14.61 -15.59 -8.22
N ALA A 252 15.05 -14.40 -8.61
CA ALA A 252 14.51 -13.64 -9.74
C ALA A 252 13.02 -13.32 -9.68
N ALA A 253 12.40 -13.38 -8.49
CA ALA A 253 11.00 -12.99 -8.32
C ALA A 253 10.81 -11.51 -8.65
N LYS A 254 9.96 -11.22 -9.63
CA LYS A 254 9.45 -9.89 -9.91
C LYS A 254 8.11 -9.76 -9.21
N MET A 255 8.04 -8.99 -8.15
CA MET A 255 6.84 -8.77 -7.37
C MET A 255 6.50 -7.29 -7.37
N LEU A 256 5.20 -6.96 -7.27
CA LEU A 256 4.75 -5.57 -7.15
C LEU A 256 5.38 -4.86 -5.94
N GLY A 257 5.71 -5.62 -4.88
CA GLY A 257 6.14 -5.04 -3.63
C GLY A 257 5.03 -4.23 -2.98
N GLY A 258 5.38 -3.37 -2.06
CA GLY A 258 4.43 -2.48 -1.38
C GLY A 258 4.77 -2.33 0.09
N PRO A 259 3.85 -1.78 0.90
CA PRO A 259 4.02 -1.77 2.35
C PRO A 259 3.76 -3.15 2.96
N THR A 260 4.46 -3.49 4.03
CA THR A 260 4.08 -4.57 4.95
C THR A 260 3.36 -3.91 6.13
N ARG A 261 2.01 -3.80 6.06
CA ARG A 261 1.23 -2.94 6.98
C ARG A 261 1.16 -3.49 8.39
N ASN A 262 0.99 -4.79 8.53
CA ASN A 262 0.89 -5.42 9.85
C ASN A 262 1.28 -6.89 9.82
N ILE A 263 1.50 -7.41 11.00
CA ILE A 263 1.57 -8.83 11.32
C ILE A 263 0.48 -9.13 12.35
N ALA A 264 0.11 -10.39 12.50
CA ALA A 264 -0.70 -10.83 13.62
C ALA A 264 0.17 -11.57 14.65
N ILE A 265 -0.29 -11.63 15.88
CA ILE A 265 0.35 -12.35 16.98
C ILE A 265 -0.65 -13.31 17.62
N TRP A 266 -0.25 -14.52 17.94
CA TRP A 266 -1.05 -15.49 18.68
C TRP A 266 -0.15 -16.52 19.35
N GLN A 267 -0.37 -16.77 20.61
CA GLN A 267 0.53 -17.58 21.45
C GLN A 267 1.99 -17.08 21.35
N ASP A 268 2.90 -17.89 20.85
CA ASP A 268 4.31 -17.57 20.65
C ASP A 268 4.66 -17.39 19.15
N ARG A 269 3.68 -17.11 18.30
CA ARG A 269 3.82 -16.97 16.85
C ARG A 269 3.45 -15.57 16.36
N LEU A 270 4.25 -15.09 15.42
CA LEU A 270 3.92 -13.96 14.55
C LEU A 270 3.55 -14.49 13.17
N PHE A 271 2.52 -13.94 12.56
CA PHE A 271 2.09 -14.30 11.20
C PHE A 271 2.31 -13.14 10.26
N LEU A 272 3.05 -13.41 9.19
CA LEU A 272 3.42 -12.46 8.15
C LEU A 272 2.84 -12.91 6.82
N ALA A 273 2.15 -12.01 6.12
CA ALA A 273 1.75 -12.19 4.73
C ALA A 273 2.83 -11.59 3.81
N THR A 274 3.35 -12.38 2.87
CA THR A 274 4.53 -12.03 2.07
C THR A 274 4.18 -11.56 0.67
N TYR A 275 5.07 -10.78 0.04
CA TYR A 275 4.85 -10.25 -1.31
C TYR A 275 4.76 -11.34 -2.39
N ASP A 276 5.31 -12.53 -2.14
CA ASP A 276 5.18 -13.69 -3.01
C ASP A 276 3.95 -14.56 -2.67
N ALA A 277 2.88 -13.92 -2.21
CA ALA A 277 1.56 -14.51 -1.98
C ALA A 277 1.56 -15.71 -1.01
N ALA A 278 2.40 -15.70 0.03
CA ALA A 278 2.45 -16.72 1.06
C ALA A 278 2.12 -16.15 2.45
N LEU A 279 1.76 -17.06 3.37
CA LEU A 279 1.74 -16.80 4.81
C LEU A 279 2.94 -17.50 5.47
N VAL A 280 3.53 -16.86 6.47
CA VAL A 280 4.67 -17.37 7.23
C VAL A 280 4.38 -17.21 8.71
N ALA A 281 4.63 -18.28 9.50
CA ALA A 281 4.70 -18.16 10.95
C ALA A 281 6.16 -18.09 11.42
N ILE A 282 6.38 -17.23 12.41
CA ILE A 282 7.69 -16.95 12.99
C ILE A 282 7.56 -17.06 14.51
N ASP A 283 8.50 -17.73 15.16
CA ASP A 283 8.57 -17.78 16.62
C ASP A 283 8.86 -16.37 17.16
N ALA A 284 7.93 -15.79 17.91
CA ALA A 284 8.01 -14.43 18.44
C ALA A 284 9.18 -14.22 19.41
N ARG A 285 9.67 -15.29 20.04
CA ARG A 285 10.81 -15.25 20.98
C ARG A 285 12.14 -15.17 20.27
N THR A 286 12.27 -15.86 19.11
CA THR A 286 13.58 -16.11 18.49
C THR A 286 13.73 -15.58 17.08
N GLY A 287 12.65 -15.13 16.45
CA GLY A 287 12.63 -14.72 15.04
C GLY A 287 12.78 -15.87 14.04
N LYS A 288 12.71 -17.13 14.47
CA LYS A 288 12.85 -18.29 13.57
C LYS A 288 11.55 -18.59 12.86
N GLN A 289 11.62 -18.82 11.54
CA GLN A 289 10.49 -19.29 10.76
C GLN A 289 10.08 -20.70 11.22
N LEU A 290 8.77 -20.88 11.44
CA LEU A 290 8.16 -22.14 11.88
C LEU A 290 7.56 -22.91 10.70
N TRP A 291 6.75 -22.21 9.87
CA TRP A 291 6.16 -22.76 8.67
C TRP A 291 5.95 -21.67 7.59
N ARG A 292 5.73 -22.09 6.35
CA ARG A 292 5.32 -21.27 5.19
C ARG A 292 4.21 -21.99 4.44
N SER A 293 3.13 -21.27 4.14
CA SER A 293 2.00 -21.75 3.34
C SER A 293 1.84 -20.83 2.13
N GLU A 294 1.90 -21.39 0.92
CA GLU A 294 1.66 -20.67 -0.32
C GLU A 294 0.16 -20.54 -0.54
N LYS A 295 -0.32 -19.32 -0.79
CA LYS A 295 -1.74 -19.04 -1.03
C LYS A 295 -2.06 -18.97 -2.51
N ALA A 296 -1.16 -18.40 -3.31
CA ALA A 296 -1.33 -18.25 -4.75
C ALA A 296 0.03 -18.12 -5.44
N ASP A 297 0.03 -18.24 -6.76
CA ASP A 297 1.22 -18.01 -7.56
C ASP A 297 1.46 -16.50 -7.75
N TYR A 298 2.50 -15.95 -7.11
CA TYR A 298 2.88 -14.55 -7.26
C TYR A 298 3.21 -14.14 -8.71
N ARG A 299 3.55 -15.12 -9.60
CA ARG A 299 3.83 -14.85 -11.01
C ARG A 299 2.59 -14.46 -11.79
N GLU A 300 1.41 -14.75 -11.24
CA GLU A 300 0.10 -14.31 -11.70
C GLU A 300 -0.34 -12.98 -11.08
N ALA A 301 0.60 -12.21 -10.52
CA ALA A 301 0.43 -10.92 -9.88
C ALA A 301 -0.13 -10.93 -8.45
N PHE A 302 -0.52 -12.07 -7.89
CA PHE A 302 -0.97 -12.16 -6.51
C PHE A 302 0.13 -11.72 -5.53
N THR A 303 -0.25 -10.92 -4.54
CA THR A 303 0.66 -10.38 -3.53
C THR A 303 -0.08 -10.04 -2.23
N HIS A 304 0.66 -9.56 -1.22
CA HIS A 304 0.08 -9.00 -0.02
C HIS A 304 0.67 -7.64 0.30
N SER A 305 -0.17 -6.74 0.77
CA SER A 305 0.23 -5.46 1.39
C SER A 305 -0.39 -5.26 2.78
N ALA A 306 -1.41 -6.05 3.13
CA ALA A 306 -1.94 -6.18 4.49
C ALA A 306 -1.45 -7.48 5.12
N GLY A 307 -1.39 -7.51 6.45
CA GLY A 307 -1.18 -8.72 7.22
C GLY A 307 -2.50 -9.40 7.61
N PRO A 308 -2.40 -10.58 8.22
CA PRO A 308 -3.56 -11.33 8.71
C PRO A 308 -4.13 -10.75 10.01
N ILE A 309 -5.30 -11.27 10.40
CA ILE A 309 -5.87 -11.18 11.74
C ILE A 309 -6.04 -12.59 12.31
N VAL A 310 -5.98 -12.77 13.64
CA VAL A 310 -6.36 -14.02 14.28
C VAL A 310 -7.76 -13.86 14.85
N ALA A 311 -8.68 -14.71 14.38
CA ALA A 311 -10.09 -14.72 14.76
C ALA A 311 -10.51 -16.14 15.16
N ASN A 312 -10.95 -16.32 16.39
CA ASN A 312 -11.35 -17.64 16.92
C ASN A 312 -10.31 -18.75 16.65
N ASP A 313 -9.01 -18.49 16.98
CA ASP A 313 -7.89 -19.40 16.72
C ASP A 313 -7.77 -19.84 15.24
N VAL A 314 -8.08 -18.95 14.30
CA VAL A 314 -7.81 -19.10 12.86
C VAL A 314 -7.06 -17.87 12.35
N VAL A 315 -6.02 -18.07 11.59
CA VAL A 315 -5.31 -16.98 10.89
C VAL A 315 -6.07 -16.64 9.62
N VAL A 316 -6.74 -15.50 9.59
CA VAL A 316 -7.56 -15.06 8.45
C VAL A 316 -6.84 -13.97 7.68
N SER A 317 -6.69 -14.14 6.38
CA SER A 317 -5.94 -13.23 5.51
C SER A 317 -6.62 -13.05 4.16
N GLY A 318 -6.79 -11.79 3.76
CA GLY A 318 -7.07 -11.45 2.37
C GLY A 318 -5.86 -11.64 1.47
N ILE A 319 -6.02 -11.32 0.18
CA ILE A 319 -4.96 -11.24 -0.81
C ILE A 319 -5.22 -10.04 -1.72
N ASN A 320 -4.19 -9.51 -2.34
CA ASN A 320 -4.28 -8.45 -3.33
C ASN A 320 -3.35 -8.73 -4.53
N GLY A 321 -3.25 -7.77 -5.46
CA GLY A 321 -2.57 -7.91 -6.73
C GLY A 321 -3.54 -8.14 -7.88
N CYS A 322 -4.82 -8.35 -7.59
CA CYS A 322 -5.90 -8.41 -8.57
C CYS A 322 -6.18 -7.05 -9.23
N GLU A 323 -5.45 -6.01 -8.82
CA GLU A 323 -5.33 -4.74 -9.55
C GLU A 323 -4.75 -4.91 -10.94
N LEU A 324 -3.81 -5.83 -11.08
CA LEU A 324 -3.34 -6.30 -12.36
C LEU A 324 -4.14 -7.55 -12.67
N PHE A 325 -5.22 -7.43 -13.39
CA PHE A 325 -6.20 -8.46 -13.69
C PHE A 325 -5.70 -9.90 -13.42
N THR A 326 -6.36 -10.59 -12.50
CA THR A 326 -6.18 -12.01 -12.24
C THR A 326 -7.48 -12.73 -12.56
N GLU A 327 -7.42 -13.86 -13.24
CA GLU A 327 -8.58 -14.71 -13.46
C GLU A 327 -9.19 -15.14 -12.11
N ASP A 328 -10.52 -15.16 -12.00
CA ASP A 328 -11.27 -15.44 -10.76
C ASP A 328 -11.12 -14.42 -9.61
N GLY A 329 -10.38 -13.32 -9.81
CA GLY A 329 -10.23 -12.26 -8.82
C GLY A 329 -9.48 -12.65 -7.56
N CYS A 330 -9.72 -11.91 -6.49
CA CYS A 330 -9.12 -12.14 -5.19
C CYS A 330 -9.96 -13.05 -4.27
N PHE A 331 -9.40 -13.36 -3.12
CA PHE A 331 -10.04 -14.27 -2.14
C PHE A 331 -9.53 -14.00 -0.71
N ILE A 332 -10.28 -14.53 0.26
CA ILE A 332 -9.92 -14.56 1.69
C ILE A 332 -9.71 -16.01 2.08
N THR A 333 -8.70 -16.29 2.91
CA THR A 333 -8.39 -17.63 3.40
C THR A 333 -8.32 -17.68 4.91
N GLY A 334 -8.69 -18.82 5.50
CA GLY A 334 -8.44 -19.17 6.88
C GLY A 334 -7.39 -20.27 6.98
N HIS A 335 -6.45 -20.14 7.91
CA HIS A 335 -5.37 -21.10 8.10
C HIS A 335 -5.27 -21.54 9.56
N ASP A 336 -4.88 -22.79 9.76
CA ASP A 336 -4.51 -23.32 11.06
C ASP A 336 -3.25 -22.59 11.57
N PRO A 337 -3.26 -21.98 12.76
CA PRO A 337 -2.13 -21.18 13.25
C PRO A 337 -0.90 -22.01 13.62
N GLU A 338 -1.06 -23.32 13.86
CA GLU A 338 0.06 -24.20 14.25
C GLU A 338 0.77 -24.78 13.04
N THR A 339 0.04 -25.15 12.00
CA THR A 339 0.55 -25.88 10.83
C THR A 339 0.66 -25.03 9.57
N GLY A 340 -0.13 -23.97 9.46
CA GLY A 340 -0.28 -23.17 8.24
C GLY A 340 -1.18 -23.80 7.18
N GLU A 341 -1.85 -24.93 7.49
CA GLU A 341 -2.80 -25.58 6.57
C GLU A 341 -3.96 -24.64 6.26
N GLU A 342 -4.27 -24.48 4.95
CA GLU A 342 -5.44 -23.75 4.50
C GLU A 342 -6.70 -24.53 4.84
N LEU A 343 -7.52 -23.99 5.73
CA LEU A 343 -8.77 -24.61 6.19
C LEU A 343 -9.93 -24.33 5.23
N TRP A 344 -9.95 -23.12 4.67
CA TRP A 344 -10.98 -22.67 3.75
C TRP A 344 -10.50 -21.48 2.91
N ARG A 345 -11.20 -21.31 1.77
CA ARG A 345 -11.01 -20.20 0.84
C ARG A 345 -12.35 -19.68 0.36
N THR A 346 -12.57 -18.36 0.43
CA THR A 346 -13.78 -17.67 0.00
C THR A 346 -13.42 -16.64 -1.06
N SER A 347 -13.98 -16.78 -2.27
CA SER A 347 -13.81 -15.81 -3.36
C SER A 347 -14.43 -14.46 -3.00
N THR A 348 -13.81 -13.38 -3.43
CA THR A 348 -14.37 -12.03 -3.35
C THR A 348 -15.18 -11.64 -4.58
N LEU A 349 -15.33 -12.55 -5.53
CA LEU A 349 -16.21 -12.42 -6.68
C LEU A 349 -17.32 -13.47 -6.63
N ALA A 350 -18.48 -13.13 -7.18
CA ALA A 350 -19.59 -14.06 -7.30
C ALA A 350 -19.26 -15.18 -8.30
N LEU A 351 -19.20 -16.42 -7.79
CA LEU A 351 -18.81 -17.60 -8.55
C LEU A 351 -19.98 -18.19 -9.36
N PRO A 352 -19.72 -18.98 -10.42
CA PRO A 352 -20.75 -19.69 -11.17
C PRO A 352 -21.63 -20.55 -10.26
N GLY A 353 -22.94 -20.47 -10.46
CA GLY A 353 -23.93 -21.25 -9.69
C GLY A 353 -24.50 -20.53 -8.48
N THR A 354 -24.02 -19.34 -8.14
CA THR A 354 -24.65 -18.46 -7.13
C THR A 354 -25.65 -17.50 -7.78
N PRO A 355 -26.70 -17.05 -7.06
CA PRO A 355 -27.65 -16.06 -7.59
C PRO A 355 -26.98 -14.75 -7.99
N GLU A 356 -25.94 -14.36 -7.29
CA GLU A 356 -25.17 -13.14 -7.45
C GLU A 356 -24.29 -13.14 -8.72
N TYR A 357 -24.07 -14.31 -9.34
CA TYR A 357 -23.27 -14.46 -10.53
C TYR A 357 -23.73 -13.56 -11.70
N ALA A 358 -25.05 -13.34 -11.81
CA ALA A 358 -25.64 -12.47 -12.82
C ALA A 358 -25.29 -10.98 -12.65
N SER A 359 -24.77 -10.56 -11.48
CA SER A 359 -24.36 -9.16 -11.22
C SER A 359 -23.20 -8.67 -12.09
N TRP A 360 -22.52 -9.58 -12.78
CA TRP A 360 -21.41 -9.28 -13.70
C TRP A 360 -21.86 -9.11 -15.17
N GLY A 361 -23.17 -9.02 -15.43
CA GLY A 361 -23.70 -8.86 -16.79
C GLY A 361 -23.21 -9.94 -17.74
N GLU A 362 -22.80 -9.53 -18.94
CA GLU A 362 -22.33 -10.44 -20.01
C GLU A 362 -20.81 -10.72 -19.97
N VAL A 363 -20.09 -10.24 -18.93
CA VAL A 363 -18.65 -10.45 -18.83
C VAL A 363 -18.36 -11.93 -18.62
N ALA A 364 -17.53 -12.50 -19.51
CA ALA A 364 -17.13 -13.89 -19.45
C ALA A 364 -16.42 -14.20 -18.11
N PRO A 365 -16.60 -15.39 -17.52
CA PRO A 365 -16.03 -15.74 -16.21
C PRO A 365 -14.52 -15.54 -16.12
N ASP A 366 -13.79 -15.89 -17.17
CA ASP A 366 -12.34 -15.74 -17.32
C ASP A 366 -11.87 -14.29 -17.51
N ARG A 367 -12.78 -13.31 -17.47
CA ARG A 367 -12.52 -11.89 -17.59
C ARG A 367 -13.06 -11.07 -16.42
N ARG A 368 -13.47 -11.74 -15.35
CA ARG A 368 -13.91 -11.12 -14.09
C ARG A 368 -12.74 -11.02 -13.14
N GLY A 369 -12.38 -9.83 -12.70
CA GLY A 369 -11.24 -9.62 -11.82
C GLY A 369 -11.48 -8.51 -10.82
N GLY A 370 -10.58 -8.36 -9.86
CA GLY A 370 -10.65 -7.38 -8.77
C GLY A 370 -11.10 -7.99 -7.45
N GLY A 371 -11.73 -7.19 -6.62
CA GLY A 371 -12.16 -7.60 -5.29
C GLY A 371 -10.98 -7.78 -4.33
N ASP A 372 -9.92 -7.01 -4.49
CA ASP A 372 -8.72 -7.04 -3.64
C ASP A 372 -9.09 -6.84 -2.17
N VAL A 373 -8.39 -7.56 -1.28
CA VAL A 373 -8.50 -7.42 0.17
C VAL A 373 -7.12 -7.04 0.69
N TRP A 374 -6.83 -5.74 0.64
CA TRP A 374 -5.51 -5.19 0.89
C TRP A 374 -5.39 -4.39 2.20
N ILE A 375 -6.46 -4.39 3.00
CA ILE A 375 -6.49 -3.89 4.37
C ILE A 375 -6.97 -5.01 5.28
N THR A 376 -6.42 -5.06 6.49
CA THR A 376 -6.73 -6.06 7.51
C THR A 376 -8.16 -5.94 8.00
N GLY A 377 -8.81 -7.07 8.23
CA GLY A 377 -10.18 -7.14 8.76
C GLY A 377 -10.29 -6.86 10.25
N SER A 378 -11.53 -6.91 10.75
CA SER A 378 -11.89 -6.83 12.17
C SER A 378 -12.67 -8.06 12.61
N TYR A 379 -12.64 -8.39 13.90
CA TYR A 379 -13.30 -9.58 14.44
C TYR A 379 -14.21 -9.25 15.62
N ASP A 380 -15.44 -9.76 15.57
CA ASP A 380 -16.41 -9.72 16.66
C ASP A 380 -16.48 -11.10 17.32
N PRO A 381 -15.97 -11.25 18.56
CA PRO A 381 -15.99 -12.53 19.25
C PRO A 381 -17.39 -12.95 19.74
N ASP A 382 -18.32 -12.01 19.94
CA ASP A 382 -19.67 -12.28 20.42
C ASP A 382 -20.56 -12.84 19.30
N LEU A 383 -20.40 -12.33 18.08
CA LEU A 383 -21.10 -12.80 16.89
C LEU A 383 -20.35 -13.93 16.17
N ASP A 384 -19.09 -14.16 16.50
CA ASP A 384 -18.14 -15.04 15.81
C ASP A 384 -18.10 -14.73 14.30
N LEU A 385 -17.86 -13.47 13.96
CA LEU A 385 -17.79 -12.95 12.60
C LEU A 385 -16.49 -12.15 12.39
N VAL A 386 -15.80 -12.41 11.28
CA VAL A 386 -14.69 -11.58 10.81
C VAL A 386 -15.16 -10.76 9.60
N TYR A 387 -14.79 -9.47 9.58
CA TYR A 387 -15.27 -8.53 8.57
C TYR A 387 -14.11 -8.05 7.71
N PHE A 388 -14.29 -8.11 6.40
CA PHE A 388 -13.34 -7.58 5.43
C PHE A 388 -14.03 -6.64 4.43
N GLY A 389 -13.26 -5.71 3.90
CA GLY A 389 -13.65 -4.89 2.78
C GLY A 389 -13.03 -5.42 1.51
N THR A 390 -13.78 -5.39 0.42
CA THR A 390 -13.30 -5.68 -0.92
C THR A 390 -13.17 -4.41 -1.74
N SER A 391 -12.17 -4.39 -2.61
CA SER A 391 -11.94 -3.31 -3.56
C SER A 391 -12.85 -3.41 -4.79
N GLN A 392 -12.65 -2.52 -5.73
CA GLN A 392 -13.40 -2.36 -6.97
C GLN A 392 -13.20 -3.53 -7.96
N PRO A 393 -14.07 -3.65 -8.99
CA PRO A 393 -13.87 -4.57 -10.10
C PRO A 393 -12.76 -4.07 -11.03
N LYS A 394 -12.15 -4.97 -11.80
CA LYS A 394 -11.06 -4.67 -12.73
C LYS A 394 -11.42 -4.93 -14.20
N PRO A 395 -10.95 -4.08 -15.11
CA PRO A 395 -10.37 -2.72 -14.91
C PRO A 395 -11.33 -1.76 -14.21
N TRP A 396 -10.84 -0.62 -13.63
CA TRP A 396 -11.68 0.30 -12.84
C TRP A 396 -12.88 0.84 -13.62
N ALA A 397 -12.64 1.43 -14.80
CA ALA A 397 -13.73 1.99 -15.58
C ALA A 397 -14.65 0.90 -16.12
N ALA A 398 -15.94 1.01 -15.86
CA ALA A 398 -16.94 0.04 -16.28
C ALA A 398 -16.92 -0.24 -17.81
N PRO A 399 -16.87 0.77 -18.71
CA PRO A 399 -16.78 0.51 -20.14
C PRO A 399 -15.49 -0.21 -20.55
N SER A 400 -14.38 -0.05 -19.84
CA SER A 400 -13.11 -0.72 -20.13
C SER A 400 -13.14 -2.22 -19.84
N ARG A 401 -14.06 -2.69 -18.99
CA ARG A 401 -14.32 -4.11 -18.72
C ARG A 401 -15.58 -4.63 -19.39
N GLY A 402 -16.22 -3.83 -20.29
CA GLY A 402 -17.42 -4.23 -21.01
C GLY A 402 -18.69 -4.24 -20.17
N MET A 403 -18.76 -3.39 -19.13
CA MET A 403 -19.87 -3.25 -18.19
C MET A 403 -20.43 -1.83 -18.20
N SER A 404 -21.52 -1.63 -17.48
CA SER A 404 -22.09 -0.32 -17.16
C SER A 404 -22.16 -0.15 -15.63
N VAL A 405 -22.55 1.03 -15.16
CA VAL A 405 -22.81 1.30 -13.74
C VAL A 405 -24.05 0.56 -13.20
N ASP A 406 -24.87 -0.03 -14.07
CA ASP A 406 -26.02 -0.84 -13.69
C ASP A 406 -25.64 -2.29 -13.33
N ASP A 407 -24.41 -2.74 -13.70
CA ASP A 407 -23.87 -4.05 -13.43
C ASP A 407 -23.14 -4.03 -12.08
N ALA A 408 -23.72 -4.63 -11.05
CA ALA A 408 -23.23 -4.49 -9.68
C ALA A 408 -21.84 -5.09 -9.42
N ALA A 409 -21.42 -6.12 -10.17
CA ALA A 409 -20.13 -6.81 -10.05
C ALA A 409 -19.83 -7.34 -8.62
N LEU A 410 -20.76 -8.12 -8.05
CA LEU A 410 -20.61 -8.66 -6.68
C LEU A 410 -19.44 -9.65 -6.58
N TYR A 411 -18.65 -9.69 -5.49
CA TYR A 411 -18.79 -8.90 -4.26
C TYR A 411 -17.74 -7.77 -4.18
N THR A 412 -17.46 -7.08 -5.27
CA THR A 412 -16.58 -5.90 -5.23
C THR A 412 -17.22 -4.76 -4.45
N ASN A 413 -16.42 -3.84 -3.91
CA ASN A 413 -16.86 -2.69 -3.10
C ASN A 413 -17.83 -3.03 -1.98
N SER A 414 -17.59 -4.14 -1.31
CA SER A 414 -18.48 -4.71 -0.31
C SER A 414 -17.82 -4.87 1.05
N THR A 415 -18.62 -4.86 2.08
CA THR A 415 -18.29 -5.48 3.36
C THR A 415 -18.75 -6.94 3.32
N LEU A 416 -17.82 -7.86 3.61
CA LEU A 416 -18.10 -9.28 3.77
C LEU A 416 -17.97 -9.67 5.24
N ALA A 417 -18.97 -10.36 5.79
CA ALA A 417 -18.92 -10.96 7.12
C ALA A 417 -18.83 -12.48 7.00
N LEU A 418 -17.72 -13.04 7.48
CA LEU A 418 -17.40 -14.45 7.31
C LEU A 418 -17.33 -15.16 8.68
N ARG A 419 -17.69 -16.45 8.71
CA ARG A 419 -17.43 -17.33 9.85
C ARG A 419 -15.94 -17.70 9.90
N PRO A 420 -15.19 -17.37 10.97
CA PRO A 420 -13.73 -17.60 11.00
C PRO A 420 -13.33 -19.06 10.81
N LYS A 421 -14.12 -20.02 11.32
CA LYS A 421 -13.79 -21.45 11.25
C LYS A 421 -14.08 -22.10 9.89
N THR A 422 -14.99 -21.54 9.09
CA THR A 422 -15.48 -22.19 7.86
C THR A 422 -15.34 -21.35 6.61
N GLY A 423 -15.13 -20.04 6.74
CA GLY A 423 -15.14 -19.11 5.61
C GLY A 423 -16.54 -18.85 5.03
N GLU A 424 -17.60 -19.38 5.67
CA GLU A 424 -18.98 -19.17 5.22
C GLU A 424 -19.33 -17.68 5.26
N LEU A 425 -19.86 -17.17 4.15
CA LEU A 425 -20.38 -15.82 4.03
C LEU A 425 -21.72 -15.72 4.77
N ALA A 426 -21.72 -15.08 5.94
CA ALA A 426 -22.92 -14.87 6.73
C ALA A 426 -23.81 -13.78 6.13
N TRP A 427 -23.19 -12.70 5.67
CA TRP A 427 -23.85 -11.61 4.96
C TRP A 427 -22.83 -10.74 4.20
N HIS A 428 -23.32 -9.98 3.23
CA HIS A 428 -22.56 -8.91 2.57
C HIS A 428 -23.41 -7.64 2.44
N PHE A 429 -22.73 -6.51 2.32
CA PHE A 429 -23.34 -5.22 1.95
C PHE A 429 -22.45 -4.55 0.90
N GLN A 430 -22.99 -4.31 -0.29
CA GLN A 430 -22.27 -3.59 -1.33
C GLN A 430 -22.49 -2.09 -1.18
N HIS A 431 -21.40 -1.35 -0.95
CA HIS A 431 -21.45 0.09 -0.73
C HIS A 431 -21.67 0.86 -2.04
N ILE A 432 -20.93 0.49 -3.08
CA ILE A 432 -20.96 1.16 -4.38
C ILE A 432 -21.18 0.10 -5.48
N PRO A 433 -22.43 -0.16 -5.86
CA PRO A 433 -22.72 -0.98 -7.05
C PRO A 433 -22.22 -0.32 -8.34
N GLY A 434 -21.79 -1.12 -9.31
CA GLY A 434 -21.42 -0.64 -10.65
C GLY A 434 -20.25 0.34 -10.68
N GLU A 435 -19.29 0.16 -9.76
CA GLU A 435 -18.15 1.06 -9.56
C GLU A 435 -17.36 1.25 -10.86
N THR A 436 -16.97 2.52 -11.18
CA THR A 436 -16.37 2.91 -12.45
C THR A 436 -15.23 3.93 -12.34
N ILE A 437 -14.73 4.20 -11.10
CA ILE A 437 -13.74 5.26 -10.84
C ILE A 437 -12.50 4.72 -10.15
N ASP A 438 -12.62 3.89 -9.15
CA ASP A 438 -11.70 3.41 -8.13
C ASP A 438 -12.12 3.89 -6.72
N MET A 439 -13.43 3.87 -6.46
CA MET A 439 -14.03 4.33 -5.19
C MET A 439 -14.09 3.20 -4.15
N GLU A 440 -12.98 2.56 -3.91
CA GLU A 440 -12.89 1.44 -2.98
C GLU A 440 -13.50 1.75 -1.60
N VAL A 441 -14.34 0.84 -1.10
CA VAL A 441 -14.73 0.79 0.31
C VAL A 441 -14.07 -0.44 0.97
N GLY A 442 -12.78 -0.61 0.69
CA GLY A 442 -11.95 -1.74 1.09
C GLY A 442 -11.21 -1.56 2.42
N PHE A 443 -11.43 -0.45 3.15
CA PHE A 443 -10.62 -0.04 4.31
C PHE A 443 -11.06 -0.67 5.63
N GLU A 444 -10.77 -0.02 6.76
CA GLU A 444 -11.08 -0.57 8.08
C GLU A 444 -12.58 -0.74 8.33
N ARG A 445 -12.92 -1.76 9.12
CA ARG A 445 -14.24 -1.96 9.72
C ARG A 445 -14.13 -1.72 11.21
N ILE A 446 -14.76 -0.65 11.70
CA ILE A 446 -14.81 -0.32 13.13
C ILE A 446 -16.10 -0.88 13.71
N LEU A 447 -15.95 -1.79 14.67
CA LEU A 447 -17.07 -2.46 15.30
C LEU A 447 -17.41 -1.76 16.63
N ALA A 448 -18.64 -1.34 16.82
CA ALA A 448 -19.07 -0.59 17.99
C ALA A 448 -20.48 -0.99 18.42
N ASP A 449 -20.78 -0.85 19.70
CA ASP A 449 -22.16 -0.85 20.20
C ASP A 449 -22.63 0.60 20.37
N ILE A 450 -23.54 1.02 19.52
CA ILE A 450 -24.08 2.37 19.53
C ILE A 450 -25.54 2.30 19.97
N GLU A 451 -25.84 2.83 21.18
CA GLU A 451 -27.20 2.78 21.77
C GLU A 451 -27.77 1.34 21.80
N ALA A 452 -26.93 0.37 22.15
CA ALA A 452 -27.18 -1.07 22.16
C ALA A 452 -27.48 -1.71 20.78
N VAL A 453 -27.19 -1.02 19.67
CA VAL A 453 -27.22 -1.58 18.32
C VAL A 453 -25.84 -2.04 17.95
N PRO A 454 -25.64 -3.31 17.58
CA PRO A 454 -24.38 -3.79 17.07
C PRO A 454 -24.08 -3.12 15.72
N THR A 455 -23.09 -2.25 15.70
CA THR A 455 -22.82 -1.33 14.59
C THR A 455 -21.46 -1.60 13.96
N LEU A 456 -21.39 -1.49 12.64
CA LEU A 456 -20.17 -1.42 11.85
C LEU A 456 -20.07 -0.05 11.18
N LEU A 457 -18.94 0.60 11.34
CA LEU A 457 -18.60 1.86 10.68
C LEU A 457 -17.47 1.64 9.68
N THR A 458 -17.58 2.22 8.48
CA THR A 458 -16.52 2.21 7.48
C THR A 458 -16.62 3.41 6.55
N VAL A 459 -15.50 3.83 5.98
CA VAL A 459 -15.41 4.92 4.99
C VAL A 459 -14.57 4.43 3.83
N GLY A 460 -14.97 4.80 2.61
CA GLY A 460 -14.22 4.50 1.40
C GLY A 460 -13.59 5.74 0.75
N LYS A 461 -13.04 5.52 -0.43
CA LYS A 461 -12.58 6.62 -1.30
C LYS A 461 -13.74 7.55 -1.72
N ASP A 462 -14.97 7.06 -1.63
CA ASP A 462 -16.21 7.85 -1.82
C ASP A 462 -16.37 8.99 -0.80
N GLY A 463 -15.65 8.95 0.32
CA GLY A 463 -15.78 9.91 1.41
C GLY A 463 -17.10 9.81 2.16
N ILE A 464 -17.81 8.71 2.05
CA ILE A 464 -19.07 8.45 2.76
C ILE A 464 -18.79 7.58 3.98
N LEU A 465 -19.16 8.06 5.16
CA LEU A 465 -19.16 7.25 6.38
C LEU A 465 -20.45 6.42 6.41
N TRP A 466 -20.30 5.11 6.27
CA TRP A 466 -21.37 4.13 6.31
C TRP A 466 -21.56 3.60 7.72
N LYS A 467 -22.82 3.43 8.11
CA LYS A 467 -23.25 2.83 9.38
C LYS A 467 -24.19 1.66 9.10
N LEU A 468 -23.75 0.45 9.44
CA LEU A 468 -24.46 -0.81 9.20
C LEU A 468 -24.71 -1.53 10.52
N ASN A 469 -25.72 -2.40 10.56
CA ASN A 469 -25.86 -3.41 11.61
C ASN A 469 -24.83 -4.53 11.37
N ARG A 470 -23.86 -4.69 12.27
CA ARG A 470 -22.78 -5.67 12.07
C ARG A 470 -23.22 -7.14 12.21
N ALA A 471 -24.40 -7.39 12.81
CA ALA A 471 -24.93 -8.75 12.90
C ALA A 471 -25.63 -9.21 11.62
N THR A 472 -26.24 -8.27 10.86
CA THR A 472 -27.12 -8.61 9.72
C THR A 472 -26.69 -8.00 8.40
N GLY A 473 -25.81 -6.99 8.41
CA GLY A 473 -25.43 -6.22 7.22
C GLY A 473 -26.46 -5.15 6.82
N GLU A 474 -27.56 -4.99 7.57
CA GLU A 474 -28.57 -3.99 7.26
C GLU A 474 -28.05 -2.56 7.37
N TYR A 475 -28.41 -1.74 6.40
CA TYR A 475 -28.13 -0.30 6.40
C TYR A 475 -28.85 0.40 7.56
N ILE A 476 -28.11 1.29 8.26
CA ILE A 476 -28.68 2.11 9.36
C ILE A 476 -28.68 3.59 8.96
N ASP A 477 -27.53 4.13 8.55
CA ASP A 477 -27.36 5.55 8.22
C ASP A 477 -26.05 5.77 7.44
N LEU A 478 -25.87 6.98 6.89
CA LEU A 478 -24.63 7.43 6.29
C LEU A 478 -24.39 8.93 6.50
N LEU A 479 -23.14 9.36 6.33
CA LEU A 479 -22.75 10.76 6.34
C LEU A 479 -21.76 11.03 5.19
N ASP A 480 -22.09 11.96 4.30
CA ASP A 480 -21.13 12.54 3.38
C ASP A 480 -20.16 13.44 4.18
N THR A 481 -18.86 13.10 4.19
CA THR A 481 -17.85 13.76 5.02
C THR A 481 -17.13 14.90 4.31
N MET A 482 -17.36 15.10 3.00
CA MET A 482 -16.55 16.00 2.21
C MET A 482 -17.26 16.74 1.06
N ASP A 483 -18.56 16.69 1.00
CA ASP A 483 -19.37 17.27 -0.11
C ASP A 483 -19.03 16.59 -1.46
N GLN A 484 -19.12 15.27 -1.54
CA GLN A 484 -18.81 14.50 -2.74
C GLN A 484 -19.71 14.90 -3.93
N GLN A 485 -19.18 14.77 -5.15
CA GLN A 485 -19.84 15.19 -6.40
C GLN A 485 -19.91 14.03 -7.42
N ILE A 486 -20.03 12.80 -6.94
CA ILE A 486 -20.11 11.59 -7.77
C ILE A 486 -21.52 11.06 -7.79
N PHE A 487 -22.17 11.05 -6.64
CA PHE A 487 -23.47 10.43 -6.43
C PHE A 487 -24.52 11.42 -5.95
N VAL A 488 -25.75 11.18 -6.37
CA VAL A 488 -26.94 11.62 -5.63
C VAL A 488 -27.21 10.55 -4.58
N VAL A 489 -27.22 10.96 -3.29
CA VAL A 489 -27.32 10.07 -2.15
C VAL A 489 -28.73 10.11 -1.57
N ASP A 490 -29.42 8.98 -1.55
CA ASP A 490 -30.61 8.80 -0.74
C ASP A 490 -30.25 8.28 0.64
N ARG A 491 -30.16 9.18 1.61
CA ARG A 491 -29.79 8.84 2.99
C ARG A 491 -30.83 7.93 3.68
N ALA A 492 -32.07 7.92 3.25
CA ALA A 492 -33.11 7.08 3.89
C ALA A 492 -32.91 5.60 3.56
N THR A 493 -32.35 5.29 2.39
CA THR A 493 -32.17 3.91 1.91
C THR A 493 -30.71 3.50 1.80
N GLY A 494 -29.77 4.45 1.82
CA GLY A 494 -28.36 4.21 1.51
C GLY A 494 -28.08 4.04 0.02
N THR A 495 -29.04 4.37 -0.85
CA THR A 495 -28.88 4.22 -2.30
C THR A 495 -28.06 5.35 -2.88
N LEU A 496 -27.10 4.98 -3.72
CA LEU A 496 -26.27 5.89 -4.51
C LEU A 496 -26.70 5.85 -5.98
N THR A 497 -26.90 7.02 -6.58
CA THR A 497 -27.14 7.15 -8.02
C THR A 497 -26.03 7.97 -8.64
N TYR A 498 -25.32 7.43 -9.61
CA TYR A 498 -24.25 8.15 -10.31
C TYR A 498 -24.79 9.39 -11.01
N ARG A 499 -23.98 10.42 -11.07
CA ARG A 499 -24.20 11.59 -11.93
C ARG A 499 -24.25 11.14 -13.39
N ASP A 500 -25.16 11.71 -14.19
CA ASP A 500 -25.48 11.27 -15.55
C ASP A 500 -24.25 11.23 -16.49
N ASP A 501 -23.32 12.18 -16.34
CA ASP A 501 -22.10 12.25 -17.16
C ASP A 501 -21.09 11.14 -16.81
N ILE A 502 -21.08 10.66 -15.57
CA ILE A 502 -20.28 9.51 -15.14
C ILE A 502 -20.95 8.20 -15.59
N ALA A 503 -22.26 8.09 -15.35
CA ALA A 503 -23.02 6.90 -15.72
C ALA A 503 -23.03 6.62 -17.22
N GLY A 504 -23.07 7.68 -18.03
CA GLY A 504 -23.10 7.61 -19.51
C GLY A 504 -21.73 7.60 -20.19
N ALA A 505 -20.63 7.71 -19.44
CA ALA A 505 -19.30 7.79 -20.03
C ALA A 505 -18.89 6.49 -20.71
N GLY A 506 -18.48 6.57 -21.98
CA GLY A 506 -17.91 5.50 -22.77
C GLY A 506 -16.38 5.61 -22.90
N ILE A 507 -15.81 4.72 -23.72
CA ILE A 507 -14.37 4.79 -24.04
C ILE A 507 -14.04 6.12 -24.71
N GLY A 508 -13.06 6.86 -24.14
CA GLY A 508 -12.59 8.15 -24.63
C GLY A 508 -13.34 9.36 -24.07
N ASP A 509 -14.43 9.17 -23.33
CA ASP A 509 -15.17 10.28 -22.70
C ASP A 509 -14.52 10.67 -21.38
N THR A 510 -14.20 11.96 -21.21
CA THR A 510 -13.59 12.47 -19.98
C THR A 510 -14.64 12.99 -19.02
N TYR A 511 -14.58 12.59 -17.76
CA TYR A 511 -15.39 13.12 -16.66
C TYR A 511 -14.55 13.43 -15.43
N THR A 512 -15.05 14.33 -14.57
CA THR A 512 -14.42 14.66 -13.29
C THR A 512 -15.13 13.98 -12.15
N ALA A 513 -14.36 13.28 -11.31
CA ALA A 513 -14.79 12.67 -10.05
C ALA A 513 -14.21 13.42 -8.85
N CYS A 514 -15.05 13.87 -7.92
CA CYS A 514 -14.68 14.47 -6.65
C CYS A 514 -15.46 13.79 -5.51
N PRO A 515 -14.82 12.96 -4.66
CA PRO A 515 -13.39 12.63 -4.63
C PRO A 515 -12.90 11.86 -5.86
N GLY A 516 -11.57 11.93 -6.09
CA GLY A 516 -10.89 11.18 -7.13
C GLY A 516 -10.38 9.81 -6.66
N ILE A 517 -9.51 9.18 -7.46
CA ILE A 517 -8.98 7.83 -7.18
C ILE A 517 -8.17 7.70 -5.86
N TYR A 518 -7.66 8.80 -5.31
CA TYR A 518 -7.01 8.81 -3.98
C TYR A 518 -7.97 9.11 -2.86
N GLY A 519 -9.20 9.35 -3.21
CA GLY A 519 -10.36 9.36 -2.34
C GLY A 519 -10.52 10.57 -1.50
N GLY A 520 -11.63 10.46 -0.80
CA GLY A 520 -12.00 11.01 0.46
C GLY A 520 -11.28 10.33 1.63
N HIS A 521 -11.26 9.02 1.67
CA HIS A 521 -10.51 8.23 2.67
C HIS A 521 -9.70 7.13 1.99
N ASN A 522 -8.65 6.65 2.63
CA ASN A 522 -7.80 5.61 2.10
C ASN A 522 -7.21 4.78 3.27
N TRP A 523 -5.97 4.27 3.18
CA TRP A 523 -5.33 3.46 4.25
C TRP A 523 -5.14 4.17 5.58
N GLN A 524 -5.29 5.48 5.67
CA GLN A 524 -5.12 6.30 6.88
C GLN A 524 -6.28 6.08 7.86
N SER A 525 -6.32 4.91 8.48
CA SER A 525 -7.45 4.49 9.30
C SER A 525 -7.88 5.52 10.34
N ALA A 526 -9.17 5.62 10.54
CA ALA A 526 -9.80 6.42 11.58
C ALA A 526 -9.49 5.84 12.98
N SER A 527 -9.79 6.62 14.02
CA SER A 527 -9.77 6.17 15.41
C SER A 527 -11.12 6.44 16.07
N TYR A 528 -11.62 5.48 16.84
CA TYR A 528 -12.92 5.55 17.49
C TYR A 528 -12.80 5.50 19.02
N ASP A 529 -13.26 6.54 19.69
CA ASP A 529 -13.43 6.63 21.15
C ASP A 529 -14.84 6.14 21.50
N ALA A 530 -14.92 4.92 22.01
CA ALA A 530 -16.19 4.26 22.30
C ALA A 530 -16.94 4.92 23.47
N ASP A 531 -16.25 5.44 24.47
CA ASP A 531 -16.86 6.10 25.63
C ASP A 531 -17.55 7.41 25.25
N LYS A 532 -17.00 8.12 24.25
CA LYS A 532 -17.54 9.40 23.78
C LYS A 532 -18.37 9.25 22.50
N HIS A 533 -18.37 8.07 21.87
CA HIS A 533 -18.93 7.81 20.54
C HIS A 533 -18.41 8.78 19.46
N LEU A 534 -17.12 9.11 19.52
CA LEU A 534 -16.46 9.99 18.59
C LEU A 534 -15.55 9.20 17.63
N LEU A 535 -15.76 9.39 16.35
CA LEU A 535 -14.89 8.91 15.28
C LEU A 535 -14.01 10.06 14.80
N PHE A 536 -12.69 9.86 14.81
CA PHE A 536 -11.70 10.79 14.27
C PHE A 536 -11.25 10.31 12.91
N LEU A 537 -11.66 10.99 11.86
CA LEU A 537 -11.53 10.58 10.47
C LEU A 537 -10.62 11.51 9.67
N PRO A 538 -9.45 11.05 9.19
CA PRO A 538 -8.68 11.77 8.18
C PRO A 538 -9.33 11.63 6.79
N VAL A 539 -9.41 12.75 6.06
CA VAL A 539 -10.05 12.84 4.74
C VAL A 539 -9.16 13.60 3.77
N HIS A 540 -9.11 13.16 2.52
CA HIS A 540 -8.39 13.79 1.42
C HIS A 540 -9.37 14.49 0.46
N GLN A 541 -9.24 15.80 0.30
CA GLN A 541 -10.09 16.60 -0.58
C GLN A 541 -9.43 16.73 -1.96
N LEU A 542 -9.45 15.63 -2.73
CA LEU A 542 -8.84 15.50 -4.06
C LEU A 542 -9.88 15.10 -5.09
N CYS A 543 -9.71 15.59 -6.34
CA CYS A 543 -10.48 15.17 -7.51
C CYS A 543 -9.59 14.41 -8.49
N SER A 544 -10.20 13.72 -9.43
CA SER A 544 -9.54 13.16 -10.61
C SER A 544 -10.36 13.36 -11.85
N ASP A 545 -9.70 13.76 -12.95
CA ASP A 545 -10.26 13.62 -14.29
C ASP A 545 -9.95 12.20 -14.77
N MET A 546 -10.96 11.51 -15.28
CA MET A 546 -10.93 10.14 -15.72
C MET A 546 -11.31 10.04 -17.19
N THR A 547 -10.54 9.27 -17.97
CA THR A 547 -10.88 8.97 -19.37
C THR A 547 -10.77 7.46 -19.57
N PRO A 548 -11.90 6.71 -19.63
CA PRO A 548 -11.88 5.27 -19.88
C PRO A 548 -11.19 4.94 -21.22
N ARG A 549 -10.44 3.85 -21.25
CA ARG A 549 -9.74 3.39 -22.45
C ARG A 549 -9.85 1.88 -22.64
N GLU A 550 -9.69 1.43 -23.89
CA GLU A 550 -9.53 0.02 -24.17
C GLU A 550 -8.27 -0.53 -23.51
N VAL A 551 -8.36 -1.75 -22.98
CA VAL A 551 -7.26 -2.45 -22.33
C VAL A 551 -7.21 -3.93 -22.75
N ASP A 552 -6.03 -4.51 -22.69
CA ASP A 552 -5.87 -5.96 -22.77
C ASP A 552 -6.24 -6.56 -21.40
N LEU A 553 -7.18 -7.51 -21.39
CA LEU A 553 -7.65 -8.20 -20.20
C LEU A 553 -6.87 -9.51 -19.95
N GLY A 554 -5.62 -9.60 -20.41
CA GLY A 554 -4.74 -10.72 -20.04
C GLY A 554 -4.24 -10.62 -18.60
N PRO A 555 -3.88 -11.73 -17.93
CA PRO A 555 -3.32 -11.75 -16.59
C PRO A 555 -2.12 -10.80 -16.46
N GLY A 556 -2.10 -10.00 -15.40
CA GLY A 556 -1.08 -8.97 -15.17
C GLY A 556 -1.22 -7.70 -16.03
N GLY A 557 -2.22 -7.62 -16.93
CA GLY A 557 -2.51 -6.48 -17.79
C GLY A 557 -3.69 -5.65 -17.31
N GLY A 558 -4.05 -4.63 -18.06
CA GLY A 558 -5.31 -3.89 -17.96
C GLY A 558 -5.50 -2.97 -16.78
N GLY A 559 -5.12 -3.38 -15.62
CA GLY A 559 -5.23 -2.78 -14.29
C GLY A 559 -6.27 -1.69 -14.12
N TYR A 560 -5.96 -0.49 -14.57
CA TYR A 560 -6.78 0.69 -14.30
C TYR A 560 -7.90 0.92 -15.33
N GLY A 561 -7.64 0.70 -16.60
CA GLY A 561 -8.62 0.92 -17.67
C GLY A 561 -9.00 2.37 -17.90
N ALA A 562 -8.24 3.33 -17.40
CA ALA A 562 -8.47 4.76 -17.60
C ALA A 562 -7.15 5.55 -17.57
N ASP A 563 -7.11 6.66 -18.30
CA ASP A 563 -6.14 7.72 -18.08
C ASP A 563 -6.66 8.61 -16.95
N VAL A 564 -5.76 9.03 -16.03
CA VAL A 564 -6.15 9.73 -14.80
C VAL A 564 -5.25 10.93 -14.54
N ALA A 565 -5.86 12.07 -14.18
CA ALA A 565 -5.16 13.23 -13.65
C ALA A 565 -5.76 13.62 -12.28
N THR A 566 -4.93 13.65 -11.23
CA THR A 566 -5.38 13.95 -9.86
C THR A 566 -4.89 15.32 -9.39
N TYR A 567 -5.75 16.06 -8.70
CA TYR A 567 -5.49 17.41 -8.19
C TYR A 567 -6.35 17.71 -6.96
N PRO A 568 -6.02 18.74 -6.16
CA PRO A 568 -6.86 19.18 -5.04
C PRO A 568 -8.25 19.63 -5.52
N MET A 569 -9.29 19.35 -4.74
CA MET A 569 -10.65 19.84 -5.06
C MET A 569 -10.64 21.34 -5.28
N PRO A 570 -11.40 21.87 -6.27
CA PRO A 570 -11.51 23.31 -6.52
C PRO A 570 -11.87 24.09 -5.25
N GLY A 571 -11.06 25.11 -4.90
CA GLY A 571 -11.20 25.89 -3.67
C GLY A 571 -10.64 25.21 -2.40
N LYS A 572 -10.00 24.05 -2.55
CA LYS A 572 -9.32 23.29 -1.47
C LYS A 572 -7.81 23.14 -1.67
N GLU A 573 -7.20 23.92 -2.54
CA GLU A 573 -5.77 23.81 -2.89
C GLU A 573 -4.85 23.92 -1.66
N ASN A 574 -5.23 24.74 -0.66
CA ASN A 574 -4.53 24.86 0.63
C ASN A 574 -5.22 24.12 1.79
N LYS A 575 -6.14 23.20 1.47
CA LYS A 575 -6.99 22.48 2.42
C LYS A 575 -7.21 21.03 2.03
N ALA A 576 -6.29 20.46 1.25
CA ALA A 576 -6.43 19.11 0.71
C ALA A 576 -6.51 18.03 1.80
N GLY A 577 -5.85 18.23 2.95
CA GLY A 577 -5.97 17.37 4.12
C GLY A 577 -7.04 17.89 5.08
N ALA A 578 -7.99 17.05 5.46
CA ALA A 578 -8.98 17.36 6.49
C ALA A 578 -8.99 16.27 7.58
N LEU A 579 -9.30 16.67 8.82
CA LEU A 579 -9.49 15.79 9.96
C LEU A 579 -10.81 16.16 10.64
N LEU A 580 -11.69 15.18 10.79
CA LEU A 580 -13.03 15.38 11.34
C LEU A 580 -13.19 14.60 12.65
N ALA A 581 -13.91 15.18 13.61
CA ALA A 581 -14.51 14.42 14.70
C ALA A 581 -16.02 14.31 14.46
N ILE A 582 -16.52 13.10 14.44
CA ILE A 582 -17.92 12.77 14.10
C ILE A 582 -18.56 12.07 15.29
N ASP A 583 -19.71 12.61 15.77
CA ASP A 583 -20.57 11.88 16.71
C ASP A 583 -21.36 10.84 15.92
N VAL A 584 -21.00 9.57 16.09
CA VAL A 584 -21.57 8.45 15.31
C VAL A 584 -22.98 8.04 15.77
N ARG A 585 -23.49 8.57 16.91
CA ARG A 585 -24.90 8.39 17.30
C ARG A 585 -25.82 9.21 16.40
N THR A 586 -25.41 10.45 16.14
CA THR A 586 -26.19 11.43 15.38
C THR A 586 -25.73 11.60 13.95
N MET A 587 -24.61 10.96 13.57
CA MET A 587 -23.93 11.12 12.28
C MET A 587 -23.71 12.60 11.93
N THR A 588 -23.10 13.34 12.88
CA THR A 588 -22.82 14.78 12.73
C THR A 588 -21.40 15.14 13.06
N VAL A 589 -20.82 16.02 12.25
CA VAL A 589 -19.46 16.56 12.47
C VAL A 589 -19.48 17.52 13.68
N LYS A 590 -18.66 17.25 14.68
CA LYS A 590 -18.47 18.09 15.86
C LYS A 590 -17.46 19.20 15.60
N TRP A 591 -16.35 18.87 14.95
CA TRP A 591 -15.35 19.80 14.47
C TRP A 591 -14.64 19.26 13.23
N LYS A 592 -14.10 20.17 12.43
CA LYS A 592 -13.28 19.87 11.23
C LYS A 592 -12.08 20.79 11.22
N THR A 593 -10.88 20.22 11.06
CA THR A 593 -9.63 20.95 10.85
C THR A 593 -9.14 20.65 9.43
N GLU A 594 -8.68 21.70 8.72
CA GLU A 594 -8.18 21.58 7.34
C GLU A 594 -6.77 22.15 7.23
N GLN A 595 -5.92 21.51 6.42
CA GLN A 595 -4.55 21.94 6.13
C GLN A 595 -4.16 21.62 4.68
N ALA A 596 -3.07 22.24 4.16
CA ALA A 596 -2.61 21.98 2.80
C ALA A 596 -2.09 20.53 2.63
N ALA A 597 -1.33 20.04 3.60
CA ALA A 597 -0.76 18.69 3.56
C ALA A 597 -1.81 17.62 3.87
N LEU A 598 -1.79 16.51 3.14
CA LEU A 598 -2.60 15.34 3.43
C LEU A 598 -2.20 14.72 4.78
N PHE A 599 -3.17 14.27 5.57
CA PHE A 599 -2.90 13.35 6.67
C PHE A 599 -2.61 11.97 6.11
N LEU A 600 -1.43 11.40 6.38
CA LEU A 600 -0.98 10.15 5.76
C LEU A 600 -0.85 8.98 6.73
N SER A 601 -0.75 9.23 8.03
CA SER A 601 -0.74 8.17 9.04
C SER A 601 -2.16 7.79 9.46
N GLY A 602 -2.32 6.59 10.04
CA GLY A 602 -3.54 6.30 10.80
C GLY A 602 -3.70 7.27 11.98
N ALA A 603 -4.94 7.51 12.40
CA ALA A 603 -5.26 8.25 13.60
C ALA A 603 -5.13 7.36 14.85
N LEU A 604 -4.65 7.92 15.95
CA LEU A 604 -4.53 7.26 17.27
C LEU A 604 -5.11 8.17 18.34
N SER A 605 -6.27 7.84 18.89
CA SER A 605 -6.82 8.57 20.03
C SER A 605 -6.51 7.88 21.37
N THR A 606 -6.52 8.66 22.46
CA THR A 606 -6.27 8.14 23.80
C THR A 606 -7.24 8.73 24.82
N ASP A 607 -7.43 8.03 25.94
CA ASP A 607 -8.16 8.53 27.11
C ASP A 607 -7.52 9.76 27.76
N GLY A 608 -6.29 10.11 27.36
CA GLY A 608 -5.66 11.39 27.69
C GLY A 608 -6.25 12.59 26.96
N GLU A 609 -7.31 12.40 26.17
CA GLU A 609 -7.98 13.40 25.32
C GLU A 609 -7.05 13.97 24.22
N VAL A 610 -6.14 13.13 23.72
CA VAL A 610 -5.18 13.47 22.66
C VAL A 610 -5.38 12.54 21.48
N LEU A 611 -5.37 13.13 20.28
CA LEU A 611 -5.34 12.42 19.00
C LEU A 611 -3.97 12.64 18.35
N PHE A 612 -3.25 11.56 18.07
CA PHE A 612 -1.98 11.60 17.34
C PHE A 612 -2.18 11.27 15.88
N ILE A 613 -1.59 12.08 14.98
CA ILE A 613 -1.68 11.89 13.54
C ILE A 613 -0.48 12.54 12.83
N GLY A 614 -0.08 11.98 11.70
CA GLY A 614 1.02 12.51 10.90
C GLY A 614 0.62 12.88 9.48
N ASP A 615 1.41 13.75 8.83
CA ASP A 615 1.06 14.32 7.54
C ASP A 615 2.20 14.26 6.49
N LEU A 616 1.85 14.66 5.27
CA LEU A 616 2.75 14.74 4.12
C LEU A 616 3.88 15.78 4.30
N ASP A 617 3.65 16.88 5.05
CA ASP A 617 4.68 17.88 5.37
C ASP A 617 5.59 17.43 6.52
N ARG A 618 5.64 16.13 6.80
CA ARG A 618 6.53 15.52 7.79
C ARG A 618 6.24 15.95 9.23
N ARG A 619 5.01 16.37 9.53
CA ARG A 619 4.60 16.70 10.89
C ARG A 619 3.93 15.51 11.53
N PHE A 620 4.35 15.17 12.73
CA PHE A 620 3.60 14.32 13.65
C PHE A 620 3.00 15.24 14.72
N GLN A 621 1.69 15.15 14.89
CA GLN A 621 0.91 16.15 15.62
C GLN A 621 0.11 15.48 16.73
N ALA A 622 -0.09 16.21 17.84
CA ALA A 622 -1.05 15.92 18.89
C ALA A 622 -2.18 16.96 18.86
N ILE A 623 -3.41 16.49 18.74
CA ILE A 623 -4.62 17.29 18.56
C ILE A 623 -5.54 17.07 19.78
N ASP A 624 -6.15 18.13 20.32
CA ASP A 624 -7.21 18.04 21.36
C ASP A 624 -8.46 17.36 20.73
N THR A 625 -8.84 16.20 21.25
CA THR A 625 -9.98 15.41 20.73
C THR A 625 -11.32 16.14 20.80
N ARG A 626 -11.44 17.17 21.66
CA ARG A 626 -12.69 17.91 21.89
C ARG A 626 -12.86 19.08 20.93
N THR A 627 -11.74 19.70 20.49
CA THR A 627 -11.76 20.99 19.76
C THR A 627 -11.13 20.91 18.38
N GLY A 628 -10.27 19.91 18.10
CA GLY A 628 -9.46 19.86 16.90
C GLY A 628 -8.24 20.79 16.92
N GLU A 629 -7.94 21.42 18.05
CA GLU A 629 -6.77 22.31 18.19
C GLU A 629 -5.48 21.50 18.28
N GLN A 630 -4.42 21.96 17.59
CA GLN A 630 -3.09 21.37 17.68
C GLN A 630 -2.43 21.75 19.01
N LEU A 631 -2.15 20.76 19.86
CA LEU A 631 -1.49 20.94 21.16
C LEU A 631 0.03 20.84 21.09
N TRP A 632 0.54 20.01 20.15
CA TRP A 632 1.97 19.76 19.98
C TRP A 632 2.25 19.27 18.56
N SER A 633 3.47 19.50 18.07
CA SER A 633 3.94 18.86 16.85
C SER A 633 5.46 18.73 16.81
N ALA A 634 5.94 17.67 16.13
CA ALA A 634 7.35 17.48 15.76
C ALA A 634 7.48 17.32 14.25
N ARG A 635 8.56 17.86 13.68
CA ARG A 635 8.89 17.64 12.27
C ARG A 635 9.84 16.43 12.15
N LEU A 636 9.41 15.42 11.39
CA LEU A 636 10.17 14.21 11.14
C LEU A 636 11.08 14.38 9.92
N PRO A 637 12.10 13.51 9.74
CA PRO A 637 12.92 13.50 8.53
C PRO A 637 12.15 13.16 7.26
N ALA A 638 11.12 12.28 7.35
CA ALA A 638 10.24 11.87 6.25
C ALA A 638 8.77 12.00 6.66
N PRO A 639 7.80 11.99 5.71
CA PRO A 639 6.38 11.97 6.03
C PRO A 639 6.00 10.80 6.94
N ALA A 640 5.19 11.06 7.96
CA ALA A 640 4.60 10.02 8.78
C ALA A 640 3.56 9.25 7.95
N HIS A 641 3.79 7.96 7.73
CA HIS A 641 3.04 7.17 6.75
C HIS A 641 2.47 5.87 7.32
N GLY A 642 3.02 5.41 8.47
CA GLY A 642 2.55 4.24 9.18
C GLY A 642 1.48 4.56 10.23
N TYR A 643 1.12 3.53 10.99
CA TYR A 643 0.10 3.65 12.03
C TYR A 643 0.78 3.94 13.37
N PRO A 644 0.53 5.10 13.98
CA PRO A 644 1.06 5.37 15.31
C PRO A 644 0.42 4.44 16.34
N VAL A 645 1.23 4.05 17.33
CA VAL A 645 0.81 3.21 18.47
C VAL A 645 1.25 3.85 19.77
N THR A 646 0.54 3.57 20.86
CA THR A 646 0.95 3.94 22.22
C THR A 646 0.92 2.74 23.14
N TYR A 647 1.91 2.69 24.04
CA TYR A 647 2.13 1.57 24.93
C TYR A 647 2.83 2.02 26.21
N GLU A 648 2.91 1.13 27.22
CA GLU A 648 3.75 1.35 28.38
C GLU A 648 4.90 0.34 28.44
N ALA A 649 6.10 0.83 28.70
CA ALA A 649 7.28 0.05 29.01
C ALA A 649 8.02 0.73 30.18
N GLU A 650 8.56 -0.06 31.11
CA GLU A 650 9.26 0.42 32.30
C GLU A 650 8.47 1.49 33.09
N GLY A 651 7.15 1.37 33.15
CA GLY A 651 6.27 2.29 33.86
C GLY A 651 6.10 3.68 33.20
N ARG A 652 6.46 3.82 31.93
CA ARG A 652 6.33 5.05 31.13
C ARG A 652 5.48 4.81 29.90
N GLN A 653 4.65 5.80 29.56
CA GLN A 653 3.91 5.78 28.29
C GLN A 653 4.77 6.33 27.15
N PHE A 654 4.75 5.63 26.03
CA PHE A 654 5.40 5.99 24.78
C PHE A 654 4.38 6.12 23.65
N VAL A 655 4.71 6.93 22.64
CA VAL A 655 4.01 7.01 21.37
C VAL A 655 5.03 6.81 20.26
N ALA A 656 4.81 5.79 19.42
CA ALA A 656 5.69 5.45 18.30
C ALA A 656 5.01 5.76 16.97
N VAL A 657 5.74 6.32 16.00
CA VAL A 657 5.25 6.61 14.64
C VAL A 657 6.26 6.21 13.59
N PRO A 658 5.90 5.30 12.65
CA PRO A 658 6.71 5.01 11.48
C PRO A 658 6.60 6.11 10.42
N ALA A 659 7.74 6.46 9.81
CA ALA A 659 7.83 7.47 8.76
C ALA A 659 8.58 6.92 7.53
N GLY A 660 8.17 7.36 6.32
CA GLY A 660 8.78 6.98 5.05
C GLY A 660 7.72 6.69 3.99
N ILE A 661 7.67 7.53 2.96
CA ILE A 661 6.56 7.55 1.99
C ILE A 661 6.75 6.59 0.79
N GLY A 662 7.99 6.15 0.50
CA GLY A 662 8.29 5.22 -0.59
C GLY A 662 7.85 5.73 -1.96
N VAL A 663 7.31 4.82 -2.76
CA VAL A 663 6.86 5.11 -4.14
C VAL A 663 5.72 6.14 -4.21
N PHE A 664 4.94 6.28 -3.15
CA PHE A 664 3.85 7.26 -3.08
C PHE A 664 4.36 8.72 -3.17
N ARG A 665 5.65 8.94 -2.89
CA ARG A 665 6.33 10.22 -3.08
C ARG A 665 6.22 10.74 -4.52
N ALA A 666 6.36 9.87 -5.52
CA ALA A 666 6.33 10.29 -6.92
C ALA A 666 4.99 10.96 -7.27
N LEU A 667 3.89 10.39 -6.77
CA LEU A 667 2.57 10.94 -6.95
C LEU A 667 2.36 12.24 -6.18
N THR A 668 2.64 12.22 -4.88
CA THR A 668 2.38 13.39 -4.02
C THR A 668 3.24 14.58 -4.39
N ALA A 669 4.44 14.37 -4.95
CA ALA A 669 5.28 15.44 -5.48
C ALA A 669 4.69 16.14 -6.72
N VAL A 670 3.88 15.44 -7.52
CA VAL A 670 3.16 16.04 -8.65
C VAL A 670 1.96 16.85 -8.17
N ILE A 671 1.19 16.30 -7.22
CA ILE A 671 -0.03 16.96 -6.70
C ILE A 671 0.32 18.15 -5.79
N PHE A 672 1.42 18.04 -5.01
CA PHE A 672 1.83 19.03 -4.01
C PHE A 672 3.29 19.46 -4.22
N PRO A 673 3.62 20.16 -5.31
CA PRO A 673 5.01 20.54 -5.63
C PRO A 673 5.63 21.49 -4.60
N ASP A 674 4.83 22.23 -3.85
CA ASP A 674 5.28 23.17 -2.83
C ASP A 674 5.59 22.49 -1.47
N ILE A 675 5.25 21.21 -1.30
CA ILE A 675 5.56 20.45 -0.09
C ILE A 675 6.85 19.64 -0.32
N TYR A 676 7.92 20.03 0.39
CA TYR A 676 9.19 19.31 0.28
C TYR A 676 9.09 17.88 0.83
N GLN A 677 9.39 16.91 -0.01
CA GLN A 677 9.37 15.48 0.30
C GLN A 677 10.76 14.89 0.09
N PRO A 678 11.53 14.63 1.17
CA PRO A 678 12.87 14.06 1.06
C PRO A 678 12.84 12.64 0.47
N PRO A 679 13.87 12.21 -0.25
CA PRO A 679 13.97 10.85 -0.76
C PRO A 679 14.24 9.82 0.34
N ASP A 680 14.88 10.26 1.42
CA ASP A 680 15.40 9.46 2.53
C ASP A 680 14.81 9.94 3.87
N GLY A 681 15.27 9.35 4.98
CA GLY A 681 14.84 9.71 6.33
C GLY A 681 13.78 8.77 6.90
N GLN A 682 13.62 7.58 6.29
CA GLN A 682 12.73 6.53 6.80
C GLN A 682 13.17 6.12 8.20
N GLY A 683 12.22 6.07 9.14
CA GLY A 683 12.53 5.71 10.53
C GLY A 683 11.30 5.49 11.37
N LEU A 684 11.52 4.81 12.49
CA LEU A 684 10.60 4.76 13.61
C LEU A 684 11.02 5.84 14.62
N PHE A 685 10.07 6.68 15.02
CA PHE A 685 10.30 7.76 16.00
C PHE A 685 9.42 7.53 17.21
N VAL A 686 10.02 7.49 18.39
CA VAL A 686 9.33 7.16 19.64
C VAL A 686 9.47 8.31 20.62
N PHE A 687 8.34 8.78 21.10
CA PHE A 687 8.21 9.94 21.97
C PHE A 687 7.70 9.53 23.35
N SER A 688 8.14 10.23 24.40
CA SER A 688 7.62 10.11 25.75
C SER A 688 7.74 11.45 26.49
N LEU A 689 7.08 11.59 27.63
CA LEU A 689 7.32 12.72 28.52
C LEU A 689 8.73 12.60 29.12
N PRO A 690 9.46 13.74 29.32
CA PRO A 690 10.71 13.76 30.05
C PRO A 690 10.55 13.18 31.46
N GLN A 691 11.62 12.56 31.98
CA GLN A 691 11.68 12.08 33.38
C GLN A 691 11.84 13.24 34.36
#